data_ab17d8039dd1b8671d42afdb28487465
#
_entry.id   ab17d8039dd1b8671d42afdb28487465
#
_cell.length_a   1.000
_cell.length_b   1.000
_cell.length_c   1.000
_cell.angle_alpha   90.00
_cell.angle_beta   90.00
_cell.angle_gamma   90.00
#
_symmetry.space_group_name_H-M   'P 1'
#
loop_
_entity.id
_entity.type
_entity.pdbx_description
1 polymer ?
#
loop_
_entity_poly.entity_id
_entity_poly.type
_entity_poly.pdbx_seq_one_letter_code
_entity_poly.pdbx_strand_id
1 'polypeptide(L)'
;MRRVLFLLAILCIIGVPEANARKKPQVKKHTVVAVPKVQPQLISIETESTQLILRTTEEGRLQQLRYGEKLDTAPFLDSKKRTADAFPVAGGFTSDVNALAVTYQDGNLNTELYVTGVSQKSANGVAVTEISLKDYVTLLEVKLVYEAYLREDVIASHSVIVNAGKKPVTLTGFASACLNVPGEEFLLTQFHGDWAFEMQVERTPVPFGLTTIQSRRGVQTTQRTNPSFLLSINADEFSETAGDVIAGALEWSGNYKIDFSRATGGSVDIIAGINPYNSAYPLAAGQTFETPRMIWAFSSNGAGDASRNLHRWARRYQIYGGGAVNPTLLNSWEGAYFSFTTPVLTAMIDDAAAMGLELFVLDDGWFAKDFPRNDDTQGLGDWELNTDKIPEGIDYLAAYAHNKGIKFGIWIEPEMVNPGSNLAAAHPDWVVRSPGREILQERNQWILDLSNPQVQDFVYGVFDRTMALSDKIDYVKWDCNRPVESMGSDYLGAEQNRFYIEYIQGFYSVMRRIREKYPNVIVQCCSSGGARVDYGAMKYFNEVWVSDNTDAITRLKIQYGTSMIYPASIQGSHVSAVPNHQTGNMTPLKFRFDVACAGRLGLELQPKNMTEEERAFASRCIESYKQYRDLVFEGDLYRLSDPWTSNLYGLVYVSEDKSRAVFFAYSTTFRSRALEAPVLKLQGLDPSRTYSVTELNTENSYWWGNGGAFKGSYLMTEGMDLEFRRMFDSSVFYLEAK
;
A
#
# COMPACT_ATOMS: atom_id res chain seq x y z
N MET A 1 58.71 -50.41 -20.15
CA MET A 1 58.70 -51.88 -20.00
C MET A 1 57.24 -52.36 -20.12
N ARG A 2 57.07 -53.26 -21.08
CA ARG A 2 55.82 -53.95 -21.43
C ARG A 2 55.29 -54.78 -20.25
N ARG A 3 53.94 -54.85 -20.06
CA ARG A 3 53.25 -56.13 -19.78
C ARG A 3 51.80 -56.03 -20.23
N VAL A 4 51.52 -56.88 -21.21
CA VAL A 4 50.25 -57.29 -21.76
C VAL A 4 49.61 -58.26 -20.76
N LEU A 5 48.31 -58.17 -20.51
CA LEU A 5 47.52 -59.27 -19.91
C LEU A 5 46.25 -59.51 -20.77
N PHE A 6 46.20 -60.74 -21.31
CA PHE A 6 45.05 -61.35 -21.96
C PHE A 6 43.92 -61.61 -20.94
N LEU A 7 42.68 -61.35 -21.31
CA LEU A 7 41.54 -61.90 -20.62
C LEU A 7 40.66 -62.70 -21.62
N LEU A 8 40.49 -63.97 -21.27
CA LEU A 8 39.64 -64.94 -21.98
C LEU A 8 38.16 -64.52 -21.92
N ALA A 9 37.48 -64.59 -23.07
CA ALA A 9 36.02 -64.53 -23.14
C ALA A 9 35.43 -65.94 -22.94
N ILE A 10 34.62 -66.14 -21.94
CA ILE A 10 33.77 -67.30 -21.74
C ILE A 10 32.40 -66.95 -22.31
N LEU A 11 32.01 -67.61 -23.40
CA LEU A 11 30.64 -67.55 -23.99
C LEU A 11 29.72 -68.43 -23.15
N CYS A 12 28.84 -67.86 -22.36
CA CYS A 12 27.66 -68.56 -21.87
C CYS A 12 26.50 -68.29 -22.79
N ILE A 13 26.08 -69.29 -23.53
CA ILE A 13 24.82 -69.29 -24.32
C ILE A 13 23.70 -69.50 -23.33
N ILE A 14 22.97 -68.44 -23.00
CA ILE A 14 21.69 -68.52 -22.30
C ILE A 14 20.59 -68.26 -23.35
N GLY A 15 19.73 -69.24 -23.55
CA GLY A 15 18.59 -69.16 -24.46
C GLY A 15 17.64 -68.04 -24.09
N VAL A 16 17.40 -67.15 -25.03
CA VAL A 16 16.42 -66.06 -24.90
C VAL A 16 15.04 -66.63 -25.28
N PRO A 17 14.02 -66.59 -24.41
CA PRO A 17 12.65 -66.89 -24.82
C PRO A 17 12.15 -65.82 -25.81
N GLU A 18 11.46 -66.25 -26.85
CA GLU A 18 10.84 -65.36 -27.84
C GLU A 18 10.01 -64.26 -27.17
N ALA A 19 10.46 -63.03 -27.34
CA ALA A 19 9.73 -61.86 -26.88
C ALA A 19 8.48 -61.67 -27.74
N ASN A 20 7.32 -61.87 -27.13
CA ASN A 20 6.02 -61.45 -27.68
C ASN A 20 6.14 -60.02 -28.24
N ALA A 21 5.91 -59.88 -29.54
CA ALA A 21 5.86 -58.61 -30.24
C ALA A 21 4.84 -57.67 -29.54
N ARG A 22 5.33 -56.77 -28.71
CA ARG A 22 4.48 -55.69 -28.17
C ARG A 22 3.93 -54.91 -29.36
N LYS A 23 2.61 -54.94 -29.55
CA LYS A 23 1.91 -54.06 -30.48
C LYS A 23 2.37 -52.65 -30.20
N LYS A 24 2.96 -51.96 -31.20
CA LYS A 24 3.26 -50.53 -31.10
C LYS A 24 1.99 -49.81 -30.64
N PRO A 25 2.05 -48.96 -29.63
CA PRO A 25 0.89 -48.18 -29.21
C PRO A 25 0.40 -47.41 -30.44
N GLN A 26 -0.87 -47.59 -30.80
CA GLN A 26 -1.51 -46.77 -31.82
C GLN A 26 -1.51 -45.33 -31.25
N VAL A 27 -0.69 -44.47 -31.84
CA VAL A 27 -0.76 -43.03 -31.57
C VAL A 27 -2.15 -42.59 -32.03
N LYS A 28 -3.06 -42.35 -31.09
CA LYS A 28 -4.35 -41.73 -31.39
C LYS A 28 -4.03 -40.41 -32.10
N LYS A 29 -4.49 -40.22 -33.32
CA LYS A 29 -4.44 -38.92 -33.97
C LYS A 29 -5.25 -37.95 -33.10
N HIS A 30 -4.57 -37.09 -32.35
CA HIS A 30 -5.24 -36.02 -31.69
C HIS A 30 -5.72 -35.02 -32.74
N THR A 31 -7.02 -34.74 -32.75
CA THR A 31 -7.59 -33.69 -33.60
C THR A 31 -7.15 -32.36 -32.99
N VAL A 32 -6.34 -31.61 -33.72
CA VAL A 32 -5.96 -30.25 -33.32
C VAL A 32 -7.21 -29.36 -33.43
N VAL A 33 -7.56 -28.69 -32.34
CA VAL A 33 -8.68 -27.76 -32.35
C VAL A 33 -8.27 -26.54 -33.21
N ALA A 34 -9.10 -26.18 -34.16
CA ALA A 34 -8.82 -25.03 -35.02
C ALA A 34 -9.06 -23.72 -34.25
N VAL A 35 -8.05 -22.88 -34.24
CA VAL A 35 -8.16 -21.51 -33.72
C VAL A 35 -8.56 -20.58 -34.84
N PRO A 36 -9.61 -19.75 -34.68
CA PRO A 36 -10.00 -18.77 -35.69
C PRO A 36 -8.87 -17.77 -35.93
N LYS A 37 -8.56 -17.48 -37.18
CA LYS A 37 -7.68 -16.37 -37.53
C LYS A 37 -8.40 -15.05 -37.27
N VAL A 38 -7.66 -14.06 -36.73
CA VAL A 38 -8.17 -12.71 -36.49
C VAL A 38 -7.43 -11.70 -37.35
N GLN A 39 -8.06 -10.55 -37.60
CA GLN A 39 -7.35 -9.44 -38.23
C GLN A 39 -6.41 -8.80 -37.21
N PRO A 40 -5.11 -8.62 -37.55
CA PRO A 40 -4.20 -7.88 -36.71
C PRO A 40 -4.72 -6.45 -36.44
N GLN A 41 -4.66 -6.02 -35.18
CA GLN A 41 -5.05 -4.68 -34.81
C GLN A 41 -4.16 -4.15 -33.68
N LEU A 42 -3.96 -2.83 -33.66
CA LEU A 42 -3.39 -2.13 -32.52
C LEU A 42 -4.48 -1.81 -31.51
N ILE A 43 -4.13 -1.95 -30.24
CA ILE A 43 -4.97 -1.59 -29.11
C ILE A 43 -4.16 -0.57 -28.32
N SER A 44 -4.62 0.67 -28.31
CA SER A 44 -3.99 1.75 -27.55
C SER A 44 -4.78 2.04 -26.29
N ILE A 45 -4.09 2.03 -25.15
CA ILE A 45 -4.62 2.37 -23.84
C ILE A 45 -3.88 3.63 -23.42
N GLU A 46 -4.58 4.77 -23.39
CA GLU A 46 -3.96 6.10 -23.35
C GLU A 46 -4.47 6.91 -22.17
N THR A 47 -3.57 7.69 -21.61
CA THR A 47 -3.85 8.84 -20.73
C THR A 47 -3.55 10.14 -21.48
N GLU A 48 -3.44 11.28 -20.77
CA GLU A 48 -3.05 12.54 -21.42
C GLU A 48 -1.63 12.50 -21.96
N SER A 49 -0.67 11.94 -21.20
CA SER A 49 0.75 11.94 -21.57
C SER A 49 1.37 10.55 -21.74
N THR A 50 0.71 9.47 -21.29
CA THR A 50 1.26 8.12 -21.35
C THR A 50 0.41 7.17 -22.19
N GLN A 51 1.04 6.06 -22.64
CA GLN A 51 0.41 5.12 -23.55
C GLN A 51 0.96 3.71 -23.37
N LEU A 52 0.05 2.73 -23.27
CA LEU A 52 0.34 1.30 -23.42
C LEU A 52 -0.18 0.83 -24.77
N ILE A 53 0.71 0.31 -25.63
CA ILE A 53 0.37 -0.19 -26.97
C ILE A 53 0.45 -1.70 -26.97
N LEU A 54 -0.67 -2.34 -27.30
CA LEU A 54 -0.79 -3.77 -27.51
C LEU A 54 -1.11 -4.06 -28.98
N ARG A 55 -0.85 -5.29 -29.41
CA ARG A 55 -1.17 -5.78 -30.76
C ARG A 55 -1.73 -7.18 -30.72
N THR A 56 -2.79 -7.42 -31.49
CA THR A 56 -3.24 -8.77 -31.83
C THR A 56 -2.51 -9.24 -33.08
N THR A 57 -1.94 -10.45 -33.08
CA THR A 57 -1.31 -11.06 -34.29
C THR A 57 -2.36 -11.78 -35.16
N GLU A 58 -1.98 -12.20 -36.39
CA GLU A 58 -2.85 -13.02 -37.25
C GLU A 58 -3.28 -14.34 -36.60
N GLU A 59 -2.42 -14.91 -35.76
CA GLU A 59 -2.70 -16.14 -35.01
C GLU A 59 -3.58 -15.88 -33.77
N GLY A 60 -3.96 -14.62 -33.51
CA GLY A 60 -4.78 -14.23 -32.38
C GLY A 60 -4.02 -14.07 -31.07
N ARG A 61 -2.70 -14.02 -31.09
CA ARG A 61 -1.90 -13.75 -29.87
C ARG A 61 -1.95 -12.27 -29.50
N LEU A 62 -1.94 -11.97 -28.19
CA LEU A 62 -1.85 -10.62 -27.67
C LEU A 62 -0.41 -10.32 -27.28
N GLN A 63 0.17 -9.29 -27.89
CA GLN A 63 1.54 -8.85 -27.64
C GLN A 63 1.57 -7.44 -27.10
N GLN A 64 2.51 -7.16 -26.18
CA GLN A 64 2.83 -5.81 -25.77
C GLN A 64 3.95 -5.26 -26.66
N LEU A 65 3.75 -4.05 -27.18
CA LEU A 65 4.72 -3.35 -28.03
C LEU A 65 5.49 -2.29 -27.25
N ARG A 66 4.80 -1.53 -26.38
CA ARG A 66 5.39 -0.41 -25.66
C ARG A 66 4.53 0.04 -24.46
N TYR A 67 5.18 0.56 -23.43
CA TYR A 67 4.60 1.42 -22.40
C TYR A 67 5.54 2.60 -22.16
N GLY A 68 5.02 3.82 -22.10
CA GLY A 68 5.80 5.05 -21.93
C GLY A 68 5.04 6.29 -22.38
N GLU A 69 5.78 7.35 -22.73
CA GLU A 69 5.19 8.58 -23.27
C GLU A 69 4.33 8.32 -24.50
N LYS A 70 3.31 9.14 -24.68
CA LYS A 70 2.40 9.06 -25.82
C LYS A 70 3.09 9.38 -27.13
N LEU A 71 2.95 8.49 -28.12
CA LEU A 71 3.52 8.58 -29.45
C LEU A 71 2.47 8.34 -30.52
N ASP A 72 2.81 8.69 -31.77
CA ASP A 72 2.04 8.24 -32.92
C ASP A 72 2.08 6.70 -33.03
N THR A 73 0.92 6.07 -33.12
CA THR A 73 0.77 4.61 -33.14
C THR A 73 0.94 4.00 -34.52
N ALA A 74 0.77 4.77 -35.61
CA ALA A 74 0.77 4.26 -36.99
C ALA A 74 2.00 3.39 -37.33
N PRO A 75 3.24 3.73 -36.93
CA PRO A 75 4.42 2.93 -37.21
C PRO A 75 4.47 1.55 -36.52
N PHE A 76 3.64 1.31 -35.48
CA PHE A 76 3.71 0.08 -34.70
C PHE A 76 2.97 -1.09 -35.33
N LEU A 77 2.01 -0.86 -36.23
CA LEU A 77 1.21 -1.92 -36.85
C LEU A 77 2.09 -2.89 -37.65
N ASP A 78 3.03 -2.37 -38.43
CA ASP A 78 3.89 -3.14 -39.30
C ASP A 78 5.22 -3.54 -38.67
N SER A 79 5.40 -3.27 -37.38
CA SER A 79 6.62 -3.60 -36.66
C SER A 79 6.86 -5.11 -36.67
N LYS A 80 8.02 -5.54 -37.18
CA LYS A 80 8.51 -6.92 -37.13
C LYS A 80 9.35 -7.20 -35.87
N LYS A 81 9.48 -6.24 -34.97
CA LYS A 81 10.21 -6.40 -33.72
C LYS A 81 9.58 -7.53 -32.90
N ARG A 82 10.42 -8.45 -32.40
CA ARG A 82 9.99 -9.48 -31.46
C ARG A 82 9.50 -8.76 -30.18
N THR A 83 8.34 -9.17 -29.71
CA THR A 83 7.65 -8.53 -28.60
C THR A 83 7.29 -9.58 -27.56
N ALA A 84 7.08 -9.15 -26.32
CA ALA A 84 6.63 -10.01 -25.23
C ALA A 84 5.12 -10.31 -25.35
N ASP A 85 4.70 -11.46 -24.86
CA ASP A 85 3.27 -11.72 -24.63
C ASP A 85 2.75 -10.74 -23.56
N ALA A 86 1.61 -10.11 -23.82
CA ALA A 86 1.03 -9.15 -22.87
C ALA A 86 0.48 -9.83 -21.61
N PHE A 87 0.21 -11.14 -21.67
CA PHE A 87 -0.25 -11.93 -20.52
C PHE A 87 0.29 -13.36 -20.66
N PRO A 88 1.52 -13.64 -20.23
CA PRO A 88 2.16 -14.94 -20.40
C PRO A 88 1.48 -16.02 -19.56
N VAL A 89 1.28 -17.19 -20.16
CA VAL A 89 0.60 -18.34 -19.53
C VAL A 89 1.48 -19.58 -19.55
N ALA A 90 1.30 -20.48 -18.59
CA ALA A 90 1.97 -21.77 -18.58
C ALA A 90 1.55 -22.61 -19.83
N GLY A 91 2.52 -23.04 -20.62
CA GLY A 91 2.29 -23.71 -21.89
C GLY A 91 2.26 -22.79 -23.12
N GLY A 92 2.26 -21.47 -22.92
CA GLY A 92 2.41 -20.45 -23.97
C GLY A 92 3.87 -20.20 -24.35
N PHE A 93 4.12 -19.13 -25.10
CA PHE A 93 5.48 -18.76 -25.53
C PHE A 93 6.25 -18.02 -24.45
N THR A 94 7.40 -18.51 -24.10
CA THR A 94 8.58 -17.84 -23.56
C THR A 94 8.40 -16.68 -22.57
N SER A 95 7.95 -16.96 -21.36
CA SER A 95 8.36 -16.16 -20.19
C SER A 95 8.91 -17.11 -19.13
N ASP A 96 9.94 -16.68 -18.40
CA ASP A 96 10.46 -17.41 -17.24
C ASP A 96 9.47 -17.38 -16.07
N VAL A 97 8.50 -16.42 -16.11
CA VAL A 97 7.43 -16.26 -15.13
C VAL A 97 6.09 -16.15 -15.86
N ASN A 98 5.08 -16.87 -15.36
CA ASN A 98 3.73 -16.86 -15.94
C ASN A 98 2.78 -15.99 -15.10
N ALA A 99 1.93 -15.23 -15.77
CA ALA A 99 0.83 -14.51 -15.14
C ALA A 99 -0.32 -15.48 -14.76
N LEU A 100 -0.52 -16.53 -15.55
CA LEU A 100 -1.55 -17.54 -15.28
C LEU A 100 -0.95 -18.95 -15.39
N ALA A 101 -1.23 -19.78 -14.39
CA ALA A 101 -0.94 -21.20 -14.38
C ALA A 101 -2.17 -21.98 -13.88
N VAL A 102 -2.57 -23.02 -14.61
CA VAL A 102 -3.80 -23.78 -14.35
C VAL A 102 -3.49 -25.27 -14.35
N THR A 103 -4.01 -26.00 -13.37
CA THR A 103 -4.07 -27.46 -13.37
C THR A 103 -5.48 -27.89 -13.77
N TYR A 104 -5.58 -28.57 -14.91
CA TYR A 104 -6.86 -29.12 -15.40
C TYR A 104 -7.12 -30.49 -14.81
N GLN A 105 -8.40 -30.94 -14.79
CA GLN A 105 -8.80 -32.18 -14.15
C GLN A 105 -8.14 -33.44 -14.74
N ASP A 106 -7.73 -33.41 -16.02
CA ASP A 106 -7.01 -34.50 -16.69
C ASP A 106 -5.49 -34.49 -16.44
N GLY A 107 -5.00 -33.59 -15.61
CA GLY A 107 -3.58 -33.39 -15.31
C GLY A 107 -2.82 -32.54 -16.33
N ASN A 108 -3.49 -31.98 -17.34
CA ASN A 108 -2.88 -31.01 -18.25
C ASN A 108 -2.53 -29.72 -17.48
N LEU A 109 -1.41 -29.08 -17.84
CA LEU A 109 -0.89 -27.86 -17.24
C LEU A 109 -0.77 -26.71 -18.27
N ASN A 110 -1.08 -26.99 -19.53
CA ASN A 110 -0.89 -26.03 -20.62
C ASN A 110 -2.17 -25.27 -20.90
N THR A 111 -2.04 -23.95 -21.02
CA THR A 111 -3.08 -23.01 -21.43
C THR A 111 -2.60 -22.23 -22.65
N GLU A 112 -3.45 -22.03 -23.63
CA GLU A 112 -3.17 -21.20 -24.80
C GLU A 112 -4.28 -20.18 -24.99
N LEU A 113 -3.97 -18.90 -24.81
CA LEU A 113 -4.96 -17.82 -24.91
C LEU A 113 -4.90 -17.12 -26.27
N TYR A 114 -6.08 -16.91 -26.85
CA TYR A 114 -6.28 -16.22 -28.12
C TYR A 114 -7.32 -15.12 -27.98
N VAL A 115 -7.07 -13.94 -28.55
CA VAL A 115 -7.99 -12.79 -28.51
C VAL A 115 -9.30 -13.15 -29.24
N THR A 116 -10.41 -12.92 -28.57
CA THR A 116 -11.77 -13.11 -29.09
C THR A 116 -12.53 -11.81 -29.26
N GLY A 117 -12.11 -10.74 -28.60
CA GLY A 117 -12.75 -9.44 -28.69
C GLY A 117 -12.01 -8.36 -27.95
N VAL A 118 -12.23 -7.13 -28.39
CA VAL A 118 -11.75 -5.91 -27.73
C VAL A 118 -12.90 -4.93 -27.65
N SER A 119 -13.11 -4.33 -26.47
CA SER A 119 -14.07 -3.25 -26.29
C SER A 119 -13.42 -2.07 -25.57
N GLN A 120 -13.77 -0.87 -25.98
CA GLN A 120 -13.30 0.36 -25.36
C GLN A 120 -14.47 1.30 -25.10
N LYS A 121 -14.50 1.90 -23.91
CA LYS A 121 -15.48 2.90 -23.50
C LYS A 121 -14.81 3.93 -22.63
N SER A 122 -15.30 5.17 -22.67
CA SER A 122 -14.79 6.25 -21.82
C SER A 122 -15.95 6.97 -21.16
N ALA A 123 -15.82 7.22 -19.86
CA ALA A 123 -16.76 8.00 -19.08
C ALA A 123 -16.07 8.66 -17.89
N ASN A 124 -16.46 9.88 -17.56
CA ASN A 124 -16.00 10.60 -16.37
C ASN A 124 -14.47 10.69 -16.20
N GLY A 125 -13.74 10.86 -17.31
CA GLY A 125 -12.27 10.98 -17.29
C GLY A 125 -11.53 9.64 -17.18
N VAL A 126 -12.25 8.50 -17.27
CA VAL A 126 -11.65 7.17 -17.25
C VAL A 126 -11.99 6.44 -18.55
N ALA A 127 -10.98 5.94 -19.24
CA ALA A 127 -11.14 5.09 -20.41
C ALA A 127 -10.90 3.62 -20.00
N VAL A 128 -11.88 2.76 -20.26
CA VAL A 128 -11.83 1.33 -19.94
C VAL A 128 -11.66 0.53 -21.22
N THR A 129 -10.59 -0.27 -21.28
CA THR A 129 -10.34 -1.23 -22.36
C THR A 129 -10.46 -2.65 -21.81
N GLU A 130 -11.35 -3.44 -22.39
CA GLU A 130 -11.49 -4.86 -22.07
C GLU A 130 -11.01 -5.71 -23.27
N ILE A 131 -10.11 -6.66 -23.02
CA ILE A 131 -9.60 -7.59 -24.03
C ILE A 131 -9.97 -9.01 -23.59
N SER A 132 -10.84 -9.64 -24.36
CA SER A 132 -11.30 -11.02 -24.11
C SER A 132 -10.37 -12.04 -24.78
N LEU A 133 -9.93 -13.02 -24.00
CA LEU A 133 -9.06 -14.11 -24.42
C LEU A 133 -9.72 -15.44 -24.12
N LYS A 134 -9.43 -16.47 -24.93
CA LYS A 134 -10.01 -17.80 -24.76
C LYS A 134 -9.02 -18.91 -25.15
N ASP A 135 -8.99 -19.95 -24.34
CA ASP A 135 -8.42 -21.26 -24.71
C ASP A 135 -9.51 -22.11 -25.36
N TYR A 136 -9.32 -22.49 -26.63
CA TYR A 136 -10.31 -23.24 -27.40
C TYR A 136 -10.35 -24.75 -27.06
N VAL A 137 -9.35 -25.26 -26.33
CA VAL A 137 -9.28 -26.66 -25.89
C VAL A 137 -9.94 -26.85 -24.53
N THR A 138 -9.56 -26.03 -23.59
CA THR A 138 -10.01 -26.15 -22.20
C THR A 138 -11.25 -25.31 -21.90
N LEU A 139 -11.57 -24.35 -22.79
CA LEU A 139 -12.65 -23.39 -22.67
C LEU A 139 -12.45 -22.42 -21.45
N LEU A 140 -11.20 -22.24 -21.02
CA LEU A 140 -10.88 -21.19 -20.07
C LEU A 140 -10.95 -19.84 -20.77
N GLU A 141 -11.57 -18.85 -20.14
CA GLU A 141 -11.65 -17.49 -20.65
C GLU A 141 -10.95 -16.54 -19.69
N VAL A 142 -10.25 -15.55 -20.23
CA VAL A 142 -9.60 -14.49 -19.47
C VAL A 142 -9.98 -13.15 -20.08
N LYS A 143 -10.43 -12.22 -19.25
CA LYS A 143 -10.62 -10.84 -19.65
C LYS A 143 -9.54 -10.00 -18.98
N LEU A 144 -8.73 -9.31 -19.77
CA LEU A 144 -7.82 -8.29 -19.27
C LEU A 144 -8.54 -6.95 -19.31
N VAL A 145 -8.57 -6.28 -18.16
CA VAL A 145 -9.25 -4.99 -18.00
C VAL A 145 -8.19 -3.95 -17.70
N TYR A 146 -8.22 -2.87 -18.46
CA TYR A 146 -7.36 -1.70 -18.29
C TYR A 146 -8.23 -0.47 -18.09
N GLU A 147 -7.98 0.28 -17.01
CA GLU A 147 -8.64 1.54 -16.67
C GLU A 147 -7.60 2.66 -16.77
N ALA A 148 -7.68 3.50 -17.80
CA ALA A 148 -6.80 4.65 -17.98
C ALA A 148 -7.45 5.90 -17.39
N TYR A 149 -6.86 6.45 -16.35
CA TYR A 149 -7.24 7.70 -15.67
C TYR A 149 -6.55 8.86 -16.39
N LEU A 150 -7.30 9.53 -17.26
CA LEU A 150 -6.75 10.37 -18.31
C LEU A 150 -5.86 11.50 -17.77
N ARG A 151 -6.38 12.24 -16.78
CA ARG A 151 -5.71 13.45 -16.24
C ARG A 151 -4.57 13.12 -15.27
N GLU A 152 -4.66 12.00 -14.57
CA GLU A 152 -3.70 11.59 -13.54
C GLU A 152 -2.53 10.79 -14.11
N ASP A 153 -2.55 10.45 -15.41
CA ASP A 153 -1.53 9.63 -16.07
C ASP A 153 -1.29 8.28 -15.39
N VAL A 154 -2.38 7.63 -14.96
CA VAL A 154 -2.37 6.34 -14.28
C VAL A 154 -3.17 5.32 -15.07
N ILE A 155 -2.64 4.11 -15.19
CA ILE A 155 -3.34 2.95 -15.74
C ILE A 155 -3.47 1.90 -14.66
N ALA A 156 -4.69 1.46 -14.34
CA ALA A 156 -4.94 0.29 -13.52
C ALA A 156 -5.25 -0.92 -14.41
N SER A 157 -4.79 -2.10 -14.02
CA SER A 157 -5.04 -3.32 -14.79
C SER A 157 -5.29 -4.52 -13.90
N HIS A 158 -6.22 -5.41 -14.32
CA HIS A 158 -6.50 -6.67 -13.64
C HIS A 158 -6.99 -7.73 -14.63
N SER A 159 -7.06 -8.97 -14.18
CA SER A 159 -7.57 -10.09 -14.95
C SER A 159 -8.84 -10.68 -14.32
N VAL A 160 -9.79 -11.06 -15.14
CA VAL A 160 -10.99 -11.82 -14.78
C VAL A 160 -10.92 -13.17 -15.45
N ILE A 161 -10.80 -14.24 -14.66
CA ILE A 161 -10.59 -15.61 -15.12
C ILE A 161 -11.91 -16.36 -14.97
N VAL A 162 -12.42 -16.91 -16.07
CA VAL A 162 -13.70 -17.63 -16.10
C VAL A 162 -13.48 -19.08 -16.53
N ASN A 163 -13.89 -20.02 -15.72
CA ASN A 163 -13.95 -21.41 -16.12
C ASN A 163 -15.24 -21.68 -16.91
N ALA A 164 -15.23 -21.38 -18.22
CA ALA A 164 -16.37 -21.67 -19.10
C ALA A 164 -16.42 -23.14 -19.53
N GLY A 165 -15.49 -23.99 -19.08
CA GLY A 165 -15.49 -25.42 -19.27
C GLY A 165 -16.55 -26.13 -18.43
N LYS A 166 -16.61 -27.47 -18.56
CA LYS A 166 -17.59 -28.32 -17.84
C LYS A 166 -17.03 -28.98 -16.58
N LYS A 167 -15.74 -28.84 -16.34
CA LYS A 167 -15.02 -29.50 -15.25
C LYS A 167 -14.32 -28.46 -14.41
N PRO A 168 -14.14 -28.69 -13.10
CA PRO A 168 -13.38 -27.78 -12.26
C PRO A 168 -11.91 -27.71 -12.70
N VAL A 169 -11.29 -26.58 -12.47
CA VAL A 169 -9.86 -26.34 -12.66
C VAL A 169 -9.25 -25.81 -11.35
N THR A 170 -7.93 -25.87 -11.22
CA THR A 170 -7.23 -25.26 -10.09
C THR A 170 -6.26 -24.21 -10.60
N LEU A 171 -6.44 -22.96 -10.15
CA LEU A 171 -5.52 -21.88 -10.44
C LEU A 171 -4.31 -22.00 -9.50
N THR A 172 -3.11 -22.12 -10.06
CA THR A 172 -1.83 -22.21 -9.32
C THR A 172 -0.93 -21.00 -9.53
N GLY A 173 -1.30 -20.11 -10.44
CA GLY A 173 -0.76 -18.79 -10.67
C GLY A 173 -1.85 -17.90 -11.25
N PHE A 174 -2.03 -16.70 -10.70
CA PHE A 174 -3.16 -15.80 -11.04
C PHE A 174 -2.77 -14.35 -10.79
N ALA A 175 -1.80 -13.86 -11.59
CA ALA A 175 -1.36 -12.48 -11.51
C ALA A 175 -2.44 -11.52 -12.01
N SER A 176 -2.42 -10.32 -11.45
CA SER A 176 -3.29 -9.21 -11.86
C SER A 176 -2.88 -8.66 -13.22
N ALA A 177 -1.57 -8.50 -13.43
CA ALA A 177 -1.03 -7.81 -14.58
C ALA A 177 0.39 -8.27 -14.92
N CYS A 178 0.75 -8.03 -16.17
CA CYS A 178 2.10 -8.18 -16.69
C CYS A 178 2.48 -6.91 -17.47
N LEU A 179 3.73 -6.49 -17.36
CA LEU A 179 4.28 -5.36 -18.10
C LEU A 179 5.71 -5.69 -18.55
N ASN A 180 5.97 -5.67 -19.85
CA ASN A 180 7.32 -5.75 -20.39
C ASN A 180 7.93 -4.36 -20.51
N VAL A 181 9.09 -4.14 -19.93
CA VAL A 181 9.80 -2.86 -19.89
C VAL A 181 11.13 -3.02 -20.61
N PRO A 182 11.31 -2.45 -21.82
CA PRO A 182 12.58 -2.46 -22.51
C PRO A 182 13.57 -1.49 -21.87
N GLY A 183 14.84 -1.88 -21.80
CA GLY A 183 15.91 -1.06 -21.24
C GLY A 183 17.20 -1.85 -21.10
N GLU A 184 18.32 -1.15 -20.90
CA GLU A 184 19.64 -1.78 -20.70
C GLU A 184 19.99 -1.89 -19.21
N GLU A 185 19.60 -0.87 -18.41
CA GLU A 185 19.85 -0.81 -16.97
C GLU A 185 18.57 -0.46 -16.23
N PHE A 186 18.41 -1.02 -15.04
CA PHE A 186 17.22 -0.82 -14.21
C PHE A 186 17.62 -0.66 -12.76
N LEU A 187 17.14 0.40 -12.12
CA LEU A 187 17.29 0.62 -10.69
C LEU A 187 15.93 0.47 -10.02
N LEU A 188 15.80 -0.57 -9.18
CA LEU A 188 14.58 -0.83 -8.41
C LEU A 188 14.65 -0.12 -7.06
N THR A 189 13.69 0.74 -6.80
CA THR A 189 13.41 1.29 -5.47
C THR A 189 12.27 0.48 -4.85
N GLN A 190 12.53 -0.14 -3.70
CA GLN A 190 11.58 -0.92 -2.92
C GLN A 190 11.53 -0.42 -1.47
N PHE A 191 10.48 -0.83 -0.76
CA PHE A 191 10.23 -0.40 0.61
C PHE A 191 10.20 -1.62 1.52
N HIS A 192 11.00 -1.59 2.57
CA HIS A 192 11.09 -2.66 3.55
C HIS A 192 11.04 -2.09 4.98
N GLY A 193 11.12 -2.94 5.98
CA GLY A 193 11.16 -2.50 7.37
C GLY A 193 10.79 -3.61 8.34
N ASP A 194 10.32 -3.19 9.49
CA ASP A 194 9.69 -4.02 10.51
C ASP A 194 8.78 -3.13 11.38
N TRP A 195 8.20 -3.67 12.47
CA TRP A 195 7.44 -2.89 13.42
C TRP A 195 8.24 -1.67 13.92
N ALA A 196 7.60 -0.51 13.91
CA ALA A 196 8.20 0.77 14.30
C ALA A 196 9.40 1.22 13.43
N PHE A 197 9.56 0.62 12.25
CA PHE A 197 10.64 0.91 11.29
C PHE A 197 10.18 0.66 9.84
N GLU A 198 8.95 1.05 9.52
CA GLU A 198 8.28 0.82 8.23
C GLU A 198 8.84 1.72 7.12
N MET A 199 8.56 1.36 5.87
CA MET A 199 8.80 2.16 4.65
C MET A 199 10.25 2.65 4.46
N GLN A 200 11.23 1.86 4.88
CA GLN A 200 12.64 2.15 4.62
C GLN A 200 12.94 1.93 3.14
N VAL A 201 13.56 2.92 2.51
CA VAL A 201 13.86 2.91 1.09
C VAL A 201 15.16 2.12 0.81
N GLU A 202 15.08 1.15 -0.08
CA GLU A 202 16.23 0.46 -0.63
C GLU A 202 16.24 0.60 -2.15
N ARG A 203 17.41 0.89 -2.72
CA ARG A 203 17.62 1.03 -4.17
C ARG A 203 18.67 0.05 -4.64
N THR A 204 18.29 -0.86 -5.53
CA THR A 204 19.18 -1.91 -6.03
C THR A 204 19.09 -2.03 -7.55
N PRO A 205 20.23 -2.20 -8.26
CA PRO A 205 20.17 -2.59 -9.66
C PRO A 205 19.46 -3.94 -9.82
N VAL A 206 18.58 -4.06 -10.81
CA VAL A 206 17.93 -5.33 -11.11
C VAL A 206 18.91 -6.26 -11.79
N PRO A 207 19.33 -7.38 -11.17
CA PRO A 207 20.25 -8.34 -11.78
C PRO A 207 19.56 -9.15 -12.89
N PHE A 208 20.34 -9.83 -13.72
CA PHE A 208 19.80 -10.84 -14.62
C PHE A 208 19.15 -11.99 -13.85
N GLY A 209 18.06 -12.53 -14.38
CA GLY A 209 17.23 -13.52 -13.73
C GLY A 209 16.08 -12.90 -12.96
N LEU A 210 15.69 -13.51 -11.85
CA LEU A 210 14.47 -13.17 -11.12
C LEU A 210 14.76 -12.43 -9.81
N THR A 211 14.21 -11.22 -9.70
CA THR A 211 14.08 -10.47 -8.44
C THR A 211 12.62 -10.45 -8.02
N THR A 212 12.32 -10.63 -6.72
CA THR A 212 10.94 -10.72 -6.23
C THR A 212 10.73 -9.84 -5.01
N ILE A 213 9.67 -9.02 -5.03
CA ILE A 213 9.09 -8.38 -3.84
C ILE A 213 7.86 -9.19 -3.45
N GLN A 214 7.78 -9.67 -2.19
CA GLN A 214 6.63 -10.49 -1.77
C GLN A 214 6.35 -10.41 -0.28
N SER A 215 5.11 -10.70 0.09
CA SER A 215 4.70 -10.98 1.47
C SER A 215 3.93 -12.29 1.56
N ARG A 216 4.07 -12.98 2.71
CA ARG A 216 3.38 -14.23 3.06
C ARG A 216 2.82 -14.18 4.49
N ARG A 217 2.57 -12.97 5.01
CA ARG A 217 2.18 -12.72 6.40
C ARG A 217 0.66 -12.64 6.61
N GLY A 218 -0.11 -12.93 5.57
CA GLY A 218 -1.58 -12.97 5.62
C GLY A 218 -2.19 -11.57 5.64
N VAL A 219 -2.29 -10.94 6.80
CA VAL A 219 -3.01 -9.68 7.00
C VAL A 219 -2.12 -8.48 7.37
N GLN A 220 -0.94 -8.72 7.93
CA GLN A 220 0.09 -7.71 8.16
C GLN A 220 1.15 -7.80 7.06
N THR A 221 0.81 -7.36 5.86
CA THR A 221 1.59 -7.66 4.65
C THR A 221 2.57 -6.57 4.26
N THR A 222 2.43 -5.34 4.79
CA THR A 222 3.22 -4.18 4.33
C THR A 222 4.32 -3.73 5.29
N GLN A 223 4.46 -4.35 6.44
CA GLN A 223 5.45 -3.95 7.44
C GLN A 223 6.89 -4.28 7.03
N ARG A 224 7.14 -5.51 6.52
CA ARG A 224 8.48 -5.95 6.08
C ARG A 224 8.79 -5.59 4.64
N THR A 225 7.80 -5.60 3.77
CA THR A 225 7.86 -5.17 2.38
C THR A 225 6.55 -4.52 2.02
N ASN A 226 6.53 -3.61 1.05
CA ASN A 226 5.30 -2.97 0.57
C ASN A 226 4.98 -3.47 -0.86
N PRO A 227 3.69 -3.67 -1.23
CA PRO A 227 3.29 -4.10 -2.56
C PRO A 227 3.42 -3.00 -3.62
N SER A 228 4.50 -2.22 -3.53
CA SER A 228 4.77 -1.09 -4.41
C SER A 228 6.26 -0.93 -4.69
N PHE A 229 6.58 -0.23 -5.76
CA PHE A 229 7.95 0.02 -6.20
C PHE A 229 8.05 1.24 -7.12
N LEU A 230 9.27 1.72 -7.33
CA LEU A 230 9.65 2.58 -8.44
C LEU A 230 10.75 1.88 -9.24
N LEU A 231 10.61 1.84 -10.56
CA LEU A 231 11.61 1.28 -11.46
C LEU A 231 12.15 2.38 -12.37
N SER A 232 13.39 2.83 -12.12
CA SER A 232 14.09 3.75 -13.02
C SER A 232 14.68 2.95 -14.18
N ILE A 233 14.49 3.45 -15.41
CA ILE A 233 14.84 2.77 -16.66
C ILE A 233 16.04 3.48 -17.27
N ASN A 234 17.04 2.71 -17.72
CA ASN A 234 18.31 3.20 -18.26
C ASN A 234 19.01 4.20 -17.33
N ALA A 235 18.96 3.88 -16.02
CA ALA A 235 19.52 4.70 -14.95
C ALA A 235 20.27 3.84 -13.94
N ASP A 236 21.44 4.29 -13.53
CA ASP A 236 22.26 3.74 -12.45
C ASP A 236 22.05 4.51 -11.13
N GLU A 237 21.49 5.72 -11.20
CA GLU A 237 21.17 6.55 -10.05
C GLU A 237 19.69 6.96 -10.02
N PHE A 238 19.18 7.11 -8.81
CA PHE A 238 17.82 7.58 -8.57
C PHE A 238 17.71 9.11 -8.79
N SER A 239 16.65 9.54 -9.48
CA SER A 239 16.35 10.96 -9.64
C SER A 239 14.86 11.26 -9.37
N GLU A 240 14.63 12.33 -8.59
CA GLU A 240 13.29 12.87 -8.36
C GLU A 240 12.74 13.64 -9.56
N THR A 241 13.63 14.15 -10.43
CA THR A 241 13.30 15.20 -11.42
C THR A 241 13.67 14.86 -12.86
N ALA A 242 14.25 13.70 -13.11
CA ALA A 242 14.71 13.34 -14.46
C ALA A 242 14.71 11.82 -14.68
N GLY A 243 14.60 11.43 -15.95
CA GLY A 243 14.65 10.05 -16.40
C GLY A 243 13.31 9.34 -16.38
N ASP A 244 13.26 8.20 -17.08
CA ASP A 244 12.07 7.36 -17.19
C ASP A 244 11.89 6.53 -15.94
N VAL A 245 10.71 6.65 -15.32
CA VAL A 245 10.36 5.91 -14.10
C VAL A 245 8.97 5.30 -14.24
N ILE A 246 8.83 4.05 -13.86
CA ILE A 246 7.54 3.39 -13.64
C ILE A 246 7.33 3.23 -12.15
N ALA A 247 6.24 3.81 -11.64
CA ALA A 247 5.72 3.50 -10.31
C ALA A 247 4.67 2.41 -10.41
N GLY A 248 4.75 1.41 -9.54
CA GLY A 248 3.79 0.32 -9.47
C GLY A 248 3.27 0.11 -8.05
N ALA A 249 1.98 -0.18 -7.89
CA ALA A 249 1.37 -0.52 -6.61
C ALA A 249 0.20 -1.50 -6.79
N LEU A 250 0.20 -2.60 -6.02
CA LEU A 250 -0.86 -3.59 -6.05
C LEU A 250 -1.97 -3.24 -5.04
N GLU A 251 -3.22 -3.29 -5.49
CA GLU A 251 -4.41 -3.03 -4.68
C GLU A 251 -4.87 -4.28 -3.92
N TRP A 252 -4.04 -4.74 -2.97
CA TRP A 252 -4.31 -5.98 -2.23
C TRP A 252 -3.73 -5.96 -0.82
N SER A 253 -4.56 -6.23 0.18
CA SER A 253 -4.17 -6.25 1.61
C SER A 253 -3.71 -7.63 2.10
N GLY A 254 -3.64 -8.62 1.22
CA GLY A 254 -3.21 -9.99 1.54
C GLY A 254 -1.81 -10.31 1.03
N ASN A 255 -1.48 -11.61 1.03
CA ASN A 255 -0.23 -12.10 0.47
C ASN A 255 -0.09 -11.69 -1.00
N TYR A 256 1.03 -11.07 -1.35
CA TYR A 256 1.29 -10.57 -2.69
C TYR A 256 2.67 -10.99 -3.20
N LYS A 257 2.83 -10.92 -4.51
CA LYS A 257 4.10 -11.18 -5.20
C LYS A 257 4.23 -10.26 -6.41
N ILE A 258 5.39 -9.64 -6.56
CA ILE A 258 5.79 -8.84 -7.73
C ILE A 258 7.15 -9.37 -8.19
N ASP A 259 7.19 -9.96 -9.36
CA ASP A 259 8.37 -10.52 -9.98
C ASP A 259 8.94 -9.56 -11.02
N PHE A 260 10.25 -9.39 -11.03
CA PHE A 260 11.03 -8.67 -12.03
C PHE A 260 11.96 -9.68 -12.70
N SER A 261 11.60 -10.18 -13.87
CA SER A 261 12.40 -11.13 -14.63
C SER A 261 13.21 -10.41 -15.70
N ARG A 262 14.52 -10.26 -15.47
CA ARG A 262 15.43 -9.58 -16.38
C ARG A 262 16.11 -10.59 -17.32
N ALA A 263 15.80 -10.49 -18.61
CA ALA A 263 16.41 -11.28 -19.66
C ALA A 263 17.70 -10.61 -20.21
N THR A 264 18.60 -11.39 -20.77
CA THR A 264 19.82 -10.90 -21.45
C THR A 264 19.52 -10.08 -22.71
N GLY A 265 18.26 -10.09 -23.17
CA GLY A 265 17.78 -9.36 -24.36
C GLY A 265 17.46 -7.88 -24.13
N GLY A 266 17.72 -7.31 -22.95
CA GLY A 266 17.51 -5.90 -22.67
C GLY A 266 16.05 -5.54 -22.35
N SER A 267 15.38 -6.32 -21.49
CA SER A 267 14.07 -5.99 -20.94
C SER A 267 13.88 -6.61 -19.58
N VAL A 268 12.91 -6.09 -18.83
CA VAL A 268 12.39 -6.65 -17.59
C VAL A 268 10.91 -6.95 -17.77
N ASP A 269 10.48 -8.19 -17.50
CA ASP A 269 9.08 -8.54 -17.35
C ASP A 269 8.66 -8.36 -15.89
N ILE A 270 7.67 -7.51 -15.64
CA ILE A 270 7.10 -7.29 -14.31
C ILE A 270 5.77 -8.04 -14.26
N ILE A 271 5.65 -8.99 -13.33
CA ILE A 271 4.43 -9.77 -13.11
C ILE A 271 3.98 -9.59 -11.67
N ALA A 272 2.79 -9.03 -11.47
CA ALA A 272 2.30 -8.63 -10.17
C ALA A 272 0.92 -9.21 -9.86
N GLY A 273 0.69 -9.64 -8.63
CA GLY A 273 -0.61 -10.12 -8.19
C GLY A 273 -0.60 -10.77 -6.82
N ILE A 274 -1.66 -11.50 -6.51
CA ILE A 274 -1.77 -12.32 -5.30
C ILE A 274 -0.67 -13.37 -5.29
N ASN A 275 -0.03 -13.59 -4.14
CA ASN A 275 0.98 -14.62 -3.98
C ASN A 275 0.33 -16.00 -4.01
N PRO A 276 0.74 -16.91 -4.92
CA PRO A 276 0.17 -18.25 -4.98
C PRO A 276 0.65 -19.19 -3.83
N TYR A 277 1.44 -18.66 -2.91
CA TYR A 277 1.91 -19.43 -1.75
C TYR A 277 0.73 -19.99 -0.94
N ASN A 278 0.64 -21.30 -0.85
CA ASN A 278 -0.43 -22.05 -0.19
C ASN A 278 -1.86 -21.65 -0.66
N SER A 279 -1.99 -21.16 -1.90
CA SER A 279 -3.22 -20.56 -2.43
C SER A 279 -3.60 -21.13 -3.79
N ALA A 280 -3.41 -22.43 -4.02
CA ALA A 280 -3.93 -23.10 -5.21
C ALA A 280 -5.47 -23.04 -5.18
N TYR A 281 -6.07 -22.14 -5.98
CA TYR A 281 -7.49 -21.78 -5.88
C TYR A 281 -8.36 -22.66 -6.80
N PRO A 282 -9.28 -23.49 -6.25
CA PRO A 282 -10.21 -24.27 -7.06
C PRO A 282 -11.27 -23.37 -7.67
N LEU A 283 -11.52 -23.54 -8.98
CA LEU A 283 -12.52 -22.80 -9.74
C LEU A 283 -13.48 -23.77 -10.41
N ALA A 284 -14.69 -23.90 -9.91
CA ALA A 284 -15.70 -24.79 -10.46
C ALA A 284 -16.17 -24.34 -11.86
N ALA A 285 -16.83 -25.24 -12.60
CA ALA A 285 -17.42 -24.91 -13.89
C ALA A 285 -18.40 -23.75 -13.76
N GLY A 286 -18.25 -22.73 -14.61
CA GLY A 286 -19.06 -21.50 -14.62
C GLY A 286 -18.65 -20.46 -13.57
N GLN A 287 -17.68 -20.73 -12.70
CA GLN A 287 -17.20 -19.76 -11.73
C GLN A 287 -16.19 -18.79 -12.34
N THR A 288 -16.11 -17.62 -11.70
CA THR A 288 -15.22 -16.52 -12.04
C THR A 288 -14.28 -16.21 -10.87
N PHE A 289 -13.02 -15.93 -11.18
CA PHE A 289 -12.04 -15.41 -10.26
C PHE A 289 -11.52 -14.07 -10.78
N GLU A 290 -11.67 -13.02 -9.99
CA GLU A 290 -11.18 -11.68 -10.32
C GLU A 290 -9.96 -11.35 -9.45
N THR A 291 -8.89 -10.90 -10.08
CA THR A 291 -7.67 -10.48 -9.40
C THR A 291 -7.76 -9.03 -8.95
N PRO A 292 -6.99 -8.60 -7.93
CA PRO A 292 -6.90 -7.19 -7.56
C PRO A 292 -6.27 -6.37 -8.68
N ARG A 293 -6.49 -5.04 -8.67
CA ARG A 293 -5.87 -4.15 -9.66
C ARG A 293 -4.39 -3.95 -9.35
N MET A 294 -3.57 -3.91 -10.40
CA MET A 294 -2.22 -3.38 -10.38
C MET A 294 -2.23 -1.99 -10.99
N ILE A 295 -1.67 -1.02 -10.28
CA ILE A 295 -1.66 0.39 -10.62
C ILE A 295 -0.30 0.75 -11.21
N TRP A 296 -0.28 1.45 -12.33
CA TRP A 296 0.90 1.86 -13.07
C TRP A 296 0.88 3.36 -13.32
N ALA A 297 1.97 4.05 -13.02
CA ALA A 297 2.22 5.42 -13.43
C ALA A 297 3.59 5.50 -14.10
N PHE A 298 3.66 6.06 -15.29
CA PHE A 298 4.91 6.33 -16.00
C PHE A 298 5.20 7.84 -15.97
N SER A 299 6.46 8.19 -15.84
CA SER A 299 6.94 9.57 -16.04
C SER A 299 8.33 9.57 -16.66
N SER A 300 8.58 10.48 -17.59
CA SER A 300 9.93 10.81 -18.09
C SER A 300 10.60 11.95 -17.28
N ASN A 301 9.90 12.48 -16.29
CA ASN A 301 10.37 13.58 -15.43
C ASN A 301 10.78 13.09 -14.02
N GLY A 302 11.20 11.82 -13.90
CA GLY A 302 11.71 11.25 -12.66
C GLY A 302 10.64 10.74 -11.70
N ALA A 303 11.12 10.23 -10.56
CA ALA A 303 10.32 9.54 -9.54
C ALA A 303 9.31 10.48 -8.84
N GLY A 304 9.65 11.74 -8.66
CA GLY A 304 8.77 12.73 -8.03
C GLY A 304 7.50 12.97 -8.84
N ASP A 305 7.60 13.00 -10.16
CA ASP A 305 6.44 13.18 -11.03
C ASP A 305 5.55 11.91 -11.06
N ALA A 306 6.15 10.72 -11.19
CA ALA A 306 5.41 9.47 -11.07
C ALA A 306 4.68 9.35 -9.72
N SER A 307 5.30 9.77 -8.60
CA SER A 307 4.65 9.85 -7.29
C SER A 307 3.46 10.79 -7.26
N ARG A 308 3.59 12.01 -7.82
CA ARG A 308 2.50 12.99 -7.88
C ARG A 308 1.31 12.48 -8.70
N ASN A 309 1.56 11.76 -9.78
CA ASN A 309 0.50 11.11 -10.57
C ASN A 309 -0.28 10.09 -9.72
N LEU A 310 0.42 9.22 -8.99
CA LEU A 310 -0.21 8.29 -8.06
C LEU A 310 -0.99 9.02 -6.95
N HIS A 311 -0.43 10.10 -6.37
CA HIS A 311 -1.08 10.86 -5.30
C HIS A 311 -2.40 11.50 -5.77
N ARG A 312 -2.41 12.15 -6.95
CA ARG A 312 -3.62 12.77 -7.54
C ARG A 312 -4.68 11.71 -7.82
N TRP A 313 -4.26 10.58 -8.45
CA TRP A 313 -5.14 9.44 -8.71
C TRP A 313 -5.71 8.88 -7.41
N ALA A 314 -4.87 8.62 -6.42
CA ALA A 314 -5.28 8.01 -5.15
C ALA A 314 -6.30 8.88 -4.41
N ARG A 315 -6.07 10.19 -4.32
CA ARG A 315 -7.02 11.13 -3.68
C ARG A 315 -8.37 11.18 -4.39
N ARG A 316 -8.38 11.08 -5.71
CA ARG A 316 -9.62 11.23 -6.50
C ARG A 316 -10.42 9.93 -6.63
N TYR A 317 -9.76 8.79 -6.72
CA TYR A 317 -10.41 7.54 -7.12
C TYR A 317 -10.23 6.38 -6.14
N GLN A 318 -9.25 6.41 -5.25
CA GLN A 318 -8.88 5.24 -4.46
C GLN A 318 -9.11 5.38 -2.96
N ILE A 319 -8.76 6.53 -2.39
CA ILE A 319 -8.87 6.75 -0.95
C ILE A 319 -10.32 7.09 -0.60
N TYR A 320 -10.89 6.39 0.39
CA TYR A 320 -12.23 6.70 0.86
C TYR A 320 -12.28 8.11 1.46
N GLY A 321 -13.09 8.99 0.85
CA GLY A 321 -13.13 10.41 1.25
C GLY A 321 -11.85 11.19 0.94
N GLY A 322 -11.07 10.77 -0.06
CA GLY A 322 -9.74 11.28 -0.37
C GLY A 322 -9.61 12.77 -0.68
N GLY A 323 -10.73 13.47 -0.96
CA GLY A 323 -10.77 14.94 -1.10
C GLY A 323 -11.15 15.67 0.20
N ALA A 324 -11.29 14.98 1.33
CA ALA A 324 -11.64 15.61 2.61
C ALA A 324 -10.38 15.91 3.43
N VAL A 325 -10.41 17.03 4.16
CA VAL A 325 -9.38 17.39 5.14
C VAL A 325 -9.76 16.78 6.50
N ASN A 326 -9.00 15.81 6.96
CA ASN A 326 -9.22 15.16 8.24
C ASN A 326 -8.91 16.10 9.43
N PRO A 327 -9.61 15.97 10.56
CA PRO A 327 -9.41 16.82 11.75
C PRO A 327 -8.06 16.55 12.43
N THR A 328 -7.51 17.59 13.06
CA THR A 328 -6.40 17.45 14.01
C THR A 328 -6.88 16.74 15.27
N LEU A 329 -6.07 15.87 15.88
CA LEU A 329 -6.54 15.06 17.01
C LEU A 329 -5.57 14.97 18.18
N LEU A 330 -6.12 14.60 19.35
CA LEU A 330 -5.39 14.02 20.47
C LEU A 330 -5.80 12.55 20.62
N ASN A 331 -4.82 11.64 20.52
CA ASN A 331 -5.01 10.22 20.84
C ASN A 331 -4.58 9.95 22.29
N SER A 332 -5.36 9.16 23.03
CA SER A 332 -5.09 8.88 24.45
C SER A 332 -3.99 7.84 24.69
N TRP A 333 -3.53 7.08 23.64
CA TRP A 333 -2.67 5.92 23.85
C TRP A 333 -1.38 6.25 24.60
N GLU A 334 -0.43 6.97 24.03
CA GLU A 334 0.83 7.32 24.72
C GLU A 334 0.62 8.30 25.90
N GLY A 335 -0.56 8.91 25.99
CA GLY A 335 -0.93 9.80 27.10
C GLY A 335 -1.40 9.10 28.36
N ALA A 336 -2.04 7.93 28.23
CA ALA A 336 -2.68 7.25 29.35
C ALA A 336 -2.55 5.72 29.32
N TYR A 337 -2.24 5.13 28.16
CA TYR A 337 -2.28 3.68 27.93
C TYR A 337 -3.58 3.08 28.47
N PHE A 338 -3.50 1.98 29.22
CA PHE A 338 -4.65 1.35 29.89
C PHE A 338 -5.09 2.03 31.20
N SER A 339 -4.33 3.03 31.70
CA SER A 339 -4.52 3.64 33.01
C SER A 339 -5.36 4.91 32.94
N PHE A 340 -6.63 4.79 32.59
CA PHE A 340 -7.56 5.91 32.51
C PHE A 340 -8.88 5.64 33.25
N THR A 341 -9.53 6.73 33.61
CA THR A 341 -10.90 6.80 34.14
C THR A 341 -11.60 7.99 33.51
N THR A 342 -12.91 8.12 33.68
CA THR A 342 -13.66 9.27 33.13
C THR A 342 -13.02 10.63 33.46
N PRO A 343 -12.59 10.96 34.70
CA PRO A 343 -11.91 12.22 34.97
C PRO A 343 -10.61 12.45 34.21
N VAL A 344 -9.82 11.40 33.97
CA VAL A 344 -8.59 11.50 33.16
C VAL A 344 -8.93 11.85 31.72
N LEU A 345 -9.91 11.15 31.15
CA LEU A 345 -10.33 11.36 29.74
C LEU A 345 -10.97 12.74 29.53
N THR A 346 -11.84 13.18 30.45
CA THR A 346 -12.46 14.53 30.35
C THR A 346 -11.42 15.63 30.48
N ALA A 347 -10.39 15.47 31.31
CA ALA A 347 -9.29 16.42 31.38
C ALA A 347 -8.48 16.48 30.10
N MET A 348 -8.22 15.31 29.45
CA MET A 348 -7.55 15.28 28.15
C MET A 348 -8.42 15.92 27.05
N ILE A 349 -9.74 15.74 27.07
CA ILE A 349 -10.68 16.39 26.15
C ILE A 349 -10.65 17.93 26.36
N ASP A 350 -10.64 18.41 27.62
CA ASP A 350 -10.52 19.83 27.95
C ASP A 350 -9.22 20.43 27.39
N ASP A 351 -8.10 19.75 27.61
CA ASP A 351 -6.78 20.16 27.11
C ASP A 351 -6.75 20.18 25.58
N ALA A 352 -7.31 19.15 24.91
CA ALA A 352 -7.39 19.08 23.46
C ALA A 352 -8.18 20.27 22.89
N ALA A 353 -9.35 20.55 23.43
CA ALA A 353 -10.18 21.68 23.01
C ALA A 353 -9.48 23.03 23.27
N ALA A 354 -8.85 23.19 24.42
CA ALA A 354 -8.12 24.42 24.79
C ALA A 354 -6.92 24.69 23.86
N MET A 355 -6.23 23.64 23.39
CA MET A 355 -5.13 23.77 22.42
C MET A 355 -5.63 23.96 20.98
N GLY A 356 -6.92 23.84 20.72
CA GLY A 356 -7.51 24.04 19.41
C GLY A 356 -7.51 22.78 18.54
N LEU A 357 -7.34 21.58 19.09
CA LEU A 357 -7.54 20.32 18.37
C LEU A 357 -9.03 20.10 18.09
N GLU A 358 -9.33 19.30 17.08
CA GLU A 358 -10.68 19.13 16.53
C GLU A 358 -11.31 17.76 16.85
N LEU A 359 -10.52 16.82 17.38
CA LEU A 359 -10.95 15.45 17.66
C LEU A 359 -10.18 14.89 18.86
N PHE A 360 -10.87 14.20 19.76
CA PHE A 360 -10.27 13.33 20.76
C PHE A 360 -10.55 11.88 20.45
N VAL A 361 -9.54 11.00 20.51
CA VAL A 361 -9.65 9.57 20.25
C VAL A 361 -9.34 8.78 21.52
N LEU A 362 -10.34 8.05 22.03
CA LEU A 362 -10.17 7.05 23.07
C LEU A 362 -9.59 5.77 22.47
N ASP A 363 -8.34 5.45 22.80
CA ASP A 363 -7.62 4.29 22.31
C ASP A 363 -7.95 3.01 23.12
N ASP A 364 -7.13 1.94 23.03
CA ASP A 364 -7.35 0.63 23.63
C ASP A 364 -7.59 0.68 25.15
N GLY A 365 -8.45 -0.23 25.65
CA GLY A 365 -8.64 -0.43 27.10
C GLY A 365 -10.01 -0.04 27.66
N TRP A 366 -10.98 0.38 26.85
CA TRP A 366 -12.31 0.84 27.29
C TRP A 366 -13.35 -0.27 27.48
N PHE A 367 -13.05 -1.50 27.07
CA PHE A 367 -14.00 -2.62 26.95
C PHE A 367 -13.64 -3.82 27.85
N ALA A 368 -14.44 -4.87 27.75
CA ALA A 368 -14.43 -6.14 28.48
C ALA A 368 -14.72 -5.98 29.98
N LYS A 369 -15.78 -6.66 30.41
CA LYS A 369 -16.26 -6.62 31.78
C LYS A 369 -15.72 -7.80 32.60
N ASP A 370 -15.84 -9.03 32.08
CA ASP A 370 -15.44 -10.24 32.79
C ASP A 370 -13.93 -10.47 32.74
N PHE A 371 -13.30 -10.05 31.63
CA PHE A 371 -11.86 -10.09 31.42
C PHE A 371 -11.37 -8.66 31.12
N PRO A 372 -11.30 -7.75 32.12
CA PRO A 372 -11.06 -6.33 31.90
C PRO A 372 -9.79 -6.06 31.11
N ARG A 373 -9.91 -5.24 30.04
CA ARG A 373 -8.78 -4.82 29.20
C ARG A 373 -7.90 -3.80 29.96
N ASN A 374 -7.12 -4.28 30.93
CA ASN A 374 -6.19 -3.48 31.72
C ASN A 374 -4.73 -3.60 31.23
N ASP A 375 -4.49 -4.53 30.34
CA ASP A 375 -3.26 -4.78 29.60
C ASP A 375 -3.62 -5.56 28.31
N ASP A 376 -2.63 -6.00 27.54
CA ASP A 376 -2.84 -6.72 26.27
C ASP A 376 -3.05 -8.24 26.41
N THR A 377 -3.13 -8.77 27.62
CA THR A 377 -3.20 -10.21 27.86
C THR A 377 -4.61 -10.79 27.75
N GLN A 378 -5.64 -9.97 27.86
CA GLN A 378 -7.04 -10.40 27.87
C GLN A 378 -8.01 -9.35 27.34
N GLY A 379 -9.27 -9.72 27.13
CA GLY A 379 -10.39 -8.85 26.83
C GLY A 379 -10.73 -8.71 25.36
N LEU A 380 -9.79 -8.88 24.42
CA LEU A 380 -10.13 -8.83 22.99
C LEU A 380 -11.13 -9.94 22.63
N GLY A 381 -12.21 -9.55 21.95
CA GLY A 381 -13.35 -10.39 21.63
C GLY A 381 -14.62 -9.96 22.39
N ASP A 382 -14.45 -9.43 23.60
CA ASP A 382 -15.55 -9.05 24.51
C ASP A 382 -15.72 -7.52 24.49
N TRP A 383 -16.57 -7.03 23.59
CA TRP A 383 -16.71 -5.60 23.26
C TRP A 383 -17.79 -4.89 24.08
N GLU A 384 -18.06 -5.35 25.30
CA GLU A 384 -18.90 -4.65 26.25
C GLU A 384 -18.09 -3.55 26.97
N LEU A 385 -18.75 -2.42 27.24
CA LEU A 385 -18.15 -1.33 27.97
C LEU A 385 -17.66 -1.74 29.37
N ASN A 386 -16.44 -1.41 29.72
CA ASN A 386 -15.92 -1.55 31.07
C ASN A 386 -16.43 -0.39 31.95
N THR A 387 -17.53 -0.64 32.65
CA THR A 387 -18.18 0.36 33.52
C THR A 387 -17.39 0.69 34.78
N ASP A 388 -16.38 -0.10 35.15
CA ASP A 388 -15.50 0.22 36.28
C ASP A 388 -14.52 1.35 35.91
N LYS A 389 -14.10 1.42 34.62
CA LYS A 389 -13.25 2.50 34.12
C LYS A 389 -14.04 3.74 33.69
N ILE A 390 -15.21 3.49 33.04
CA ILE A 390 -16.05 4.56 32.45
C ILE A 390 -17.51 4.36 32.93
N PRO A 391 -17.81 4.63 34.19
CA PRO A 391 -19.15 4.41 34.74
C PRO A 391 -20.24 5.28 34.06
N GLU A 392 -19.89 6.44 33.53
CA GLU A 392 -20.83 7.33 32.85
C GLU A 392 -21.14 6.89 31.40
N GLY A 393 -20.35 5.97 30.82
CA GLY A 393 -20.53 5.45 29.49
C GLY A 393 -19.85 6.25 28.37
N ILE A 394 -19.80 5.64 27.17
CA ILE A 394 -19.19 6.28 25.99
C ILE A 394 -19.99 7.48 25.51
N ASP A 395 -21.34 7.43 25.57
CA ASP A 395 -22.16 8.56 25.15
C ASP A 395 -21.88 9.83 25.99
N TYR A 396 -21.59 9.67 27.29
CA TYR A 396 -21.19 10.78 28.13
C TYR A 396 -19.90 11.42 27.63
N LEU A 397 -18.86 10.63 27.34
CA LEU A 397 -17.57 11.14 26.85
C LEU A 397 -17.70 11.81 25.47
N ALA A 398 -18.46 11.17 24.55
CA ALA A 398 -18.70 11.72 23.23
C ALA A 398 -19.50 13.03 23.30
N ALA A 399 -20.56 13.09 24.12
CA ALA A 399 -21.30 14.31 24.37
C ALA A 399 -20.44 15.41 25.07
N TYR A 400 -19.56 15.01 25.99
CA TYR A 400 -18.62 15.94 26.63
C TYR A 400 -17.68 16.58 25.62
N ALA A 401 -17.08 15.78 24.71
CA ALA A 401 -16.22 16.28 23.63
C ALA A 401 -16.98 17.25 22.71
N HIS A 402 -18.17 16.87 22.25
CA HIS A 402 -19.03 17.72 21.40
C HIS A 402 -19.42 19.03 22.11
N ASN A 403 -19.70 19.01 23.42
CA ASN A 403 -19.99 20.21 24.20
C ASN A 403 -18.76 21.15 24.32
N LYS A 404 -17.54 20.63 24.17
CA LYS A 404 -16.30 21.41 24.07
C LYS A 404 -15.97 21.83 22.63
N GLY A 405 -16.82 21.50 21.66
CA GLY A 405 -16.65 21.87 20.25
C GLY A 405 -15.71 20.98 19.45
N ILE A 406 -15.34 19.80 19.97
CA ILE A 406 -14.49 18.84 19.28
C ILE A 406 -15.22 17.51 19.08
N LYS A 407 -14.79 16.74 18.06
CA LYS A 407 -15.31 15.42 17.71
C LYS A 407 -14.81 14.35 18.69
N PHE A 408 -15.47 13.18 18.66
CA PHE A 408 -15.08 12.02 19.46
C PHE A 408 -14.79 10.80 18.59
N GLY A 409 -13.72 10.09 18.89
CA GLY A 409 -13.32 8.84 18.24
C GLY A 409 -13.05 7.72 19.23
N ILE A 410 -13.08 6.48 18.72
CA ILE A 410 -12.88 5.27 19.52
C ILE A 410 -12.04 4.23 18.75
N TRP A 411 -11.26 3.43 19.47
CA TRP A 411 -10.43 2.35 18.95
C TRP A 411 -11.14 1.01 19.03
N ILE A 412 -10.93 0.16 18.02
CA ILE A 412 -11.34 -1.26 18.01
C ILE A 412 -10.29 -2.12 17.31
N GLU A 413 -10.18 -3.40 17.72
CA GLU A 413 -9.36 -4.45 17.08
C GLU A 413 -10.19 -5.73 16.86
N PRO A 414 -11.19 -5.69 15.95
CA PRO A 414 -12.22 -6.71 15.89
C PRO A 414 -11.82 -8.00 15.15
N GLU A 415 -10.65 -8.02 14.51
CA GLU A 415 -10.09 -9.19 13.82
C GLU A 415 -9.33 -10.12 14.77
N MET A 416 -9.06 -9.68 16.01
CA MET A 416 -8.25 -10.40 17.00
C MET A 416 -9.09 -10.80 18.20
N VAL A 417 -8.63 -11.83 18.92
CA VAL A 417 -9.25 -12.35 20.13
C VAL A 417 -8.17 -12.82 21.11
N ASN A 418 -8.33 -12.52 22.39
CA ASN A 418 -7.49 -13.11 23.41
C ASN A 418 -8.01 -14.50 23.82
N PRO A 419 -7.12 -15.46 24.17
CA PRO A 419 -7.54 -16.72 24.81
C PRO A 419 -8.39 -16.52 26.07
N GLY A 420 -8.10 -15.44 26.83
CA GLY A 420 -8.87 -14.99 27.99
C GLY A 420 -10.02 -14.07 27.55
N SER A 421 -11.06 -14.63 26.94
CA SER A 421 -12.28 -13.90 26.56
C SER A 421 -13.49 -14.86 26.52
N ASN A 422 -14.68 -14.29 26.67
CA ASN A 422 -15.95 -15.03 26.51
C ASN A 422 -16.10 -15.52 25.07
N LEU A 423 -15.68 -14.72 24.09
CA LEU A 423 -15.73 -15.09 22.68
C LEU A 423 -14.91 -16.34 22.38
N ALA A 424 -13.65 -16.39 22.83
CA ALA A 424 -12.78 -17.56 22.61
C ALA A 424 -13.34 -18.84 23.25
N ALA A 425 -13.98 -18.72 24.42
CA ALA A 425 -14.62 -19.85 25.10
C ALA A 425 -15.88 -20.29 24.34
N ALA A 426 -16.69 -19.38 23.82
CA ALA A 426 -17.95 -19.68 23.14
C ALA A 426 -17.74 -20.23 21.72
N HIS A 427 -16.73 -19.72 21.01
CA HIS A 427 -16.48 -20.00 19.60
C HIS A 427 -15.02 -20.36 19.32
N PRO A 428 -14.51 -21.47 19.87
CA PRO A 428 -13.13 -21.90 19.59
C PRO A 428 -12.90 -22.31 18.12
N ASP A 429 -13.98 -22.56 17.36
CA ASP A 429 -14.00 -22.87 15.93
C ASP A 429 -13.89 -21.64 15.02
N TRP A 430 -13.98 -20.42 15.58
CA TRP A 430 -13.83 -19.17 14.83
C TRP A 430 -12.39 -18.68 14.72
N VAL A 431 -11.46 -19.35 15.38
CA VAL A 431 -10.06 -18.95 15.44
C VAL A 431 -9.25 -19.61 14.31
N VAL A 432 -8.37 -18.84 13.68
CA VAL A 432 -7.41 -19.37 12.70
C VAL A 432 -6.52 -20.40 13.37
N ARG A 433 -6.61 -21.67 12.95
CA ARG A 433 -5.84 -22.80 13.48
C ARG A 433 -5.66 -23.92 12.48
N SER A 434 -4.54 -24.62 12.57
CA SER A 434 -4.35 -25.91 11.88
C SER A 434 -4.94 -27.06 12.70
N PRO A 435 -5.75 -27.94 12.12
CA PRO A 435 -6.31 -29.10 12.82
C PRO A 435 -5.24 -29.95 13.54
N GLY A 436 -5.47 -30.29 14.81
CA GLY A 436 -4.57 -31.12 15.59
C GLY A 436 -3.24 -30.47 16.01
N ARG A 437 -3.12 -29.15 15.86
CA ARG A 437 -1.96 -28.37 16.32
C ARG A 437 -2.38 -27.34 17.36
N GLU A 438 -1.42 -26.92 18.19
CA GLU A 438 -1.62 -25.75 19.07
C GLU A 438 -1.86 -24.50 18.24
N ILE A 439 -2.73 -23.61 18.75
CA ILE A 439 -2.97 -22.31 18.14
C ILE A 439 -1.76 -21.43 18.45
N LEU A 440 -1.12 -20.90 17.40
CA LEU A 440 -0.03 -19.95 17.59
C LEU A 440 -0.56 -18.66 18.22
N GLN A 441 0.15 -18.19 19.22
CA GLN A 441 -0.14 -16.96 19.94
C GLN A 441 1.01 -15.98 19.76
N GLU A 442 0.69 -14.76 19.33
CA GLU A 442 1.60 -13.63 19.29
C GLU A 442 0.90 -12.43 19.93
N ARG A 443 1.58 -11.61 20.69
CA ARG A 443 1.00 -10.51 21.48
C ARG A 443 -0.20 -10.93 22.35
N ASN A 444 -0.17 -12.11 22.92
CA ASN A 444 -1.29 -12.69 23.69
C ASN A 444 -2.61 -12.84 22.89
N GLN A 445 -2.56 -12.83 21.56
CA GLN A 445 -3.73 -12.82 20.68
C GLN A 445 -3.80 -14.05 19.78
N TRP A 446 -5.03 -14.43 19.41
CA TRP A 446 -5.39 -15.27 18.30
C TRP A 446 -6.08 -14.44 17.21
N ILE A 447 -6.21 -15.00 16.02
CA ILE A 447 -6.84 -14.34 14.87
C ILE A 447 -8.20 -14.97 14.64
N LEU A 448 -9.24 -14.17 14.41
CA LEU A 448 -10.54 -14.62 13.97
C LEU A 448 -10.53 -14.96 12.48
N ASP A 449 -11.18 -16.05 12.08
CA ASP A 449 -11.20 -16.56 10.70
C ASP A 449 -12.22 -15.82 9.83
N LEU A 450 -11.80 -14.73 9.18
CA LEU A 450 -12.64 -13.96 8.25
C LEU A 450 -13.00 -14.69 6.94
N SER A 451 -12.47 -15.89 6.68
CA SER A 451 -13.00 -16.73 5.60
C SER A 451 -14.40 -17.27 5.94
N ASN A 452 -14.76 -17.30 7.24
CA ASN A 452 -16.06 -17.73 7.74
C ASN A 452 -17.08 -16.58 7.75
N PRO A 453 -18.22 -16.66 7.03
CA PRO A 453 -19.25 -15.63 7.02
C PRO A 453 -19.83 -15.28 8.42
N GLN A 454 -19.89 -16.24 9.35
CA GLN A 454 -20.35 -15.97 10.72
C GLN A 454 -19.37 -15.08 11.48
N VAL A 455 -18.08 -15.26 11.25
CA VAL A 455 -17.03 -14.38 11.80
C VAL A 455 -17.09 -13.01 11.18
N GLN A 456 -17.34 -12.91 9.85
CA GLN A 456 -17.58 -11.62 9.19
C GLN A 456 -18.78 -10.87 9.80
N ASP A 457 -19.86 -11.58 10.11
CA ASP A 457 -21.05 -11.01 10.77
C ASP A 457 -20.72 -10.54 12.19
N PHE A 458 -19.92 -11.29 12.94
CA PHE A 458 -19.48 -10.89 14.28
C PHE A 458 -18.61 -9.63 14.20
N VAL A 459 -17.59 -9.59 13.33
CA VAL A 459 -16.65 -8.47 13.18
C VAL A 459 -17.38 -7.20 12.70
N TYR A 460 -18.30 -7.33 11.75
CA TYR A 460 -19.21 -6.23 11.38
C TYR A 460 -20.04 -5.79 12.60
N GLY A 461 -20.57 -6.73 13.35
CA GLY A 461 -21.37 -6.47 14.53
C GLY A 461 -20.60 -5.75 15.63
N VAL A 462 -19.28 -5.97 15.76
CA VAL A 462 -18.44 -5.20 16.70
C VAL A 462 -18.46 -3.70 16.33
N PHE A 463 -18.22 -3.38 15.06
CA PHE A 463 -18.28 -1.99 14.59
C PHE A 463 -19.69 -1.40 14.81
N ASP A 464 -20.72 -2.14 14.42
CA ASP A 464 -22.12 -1.70 14.51
C ASP A 464 -22.56 -1.42 15.97
N ARG A 465 -22.20 -2.31 16.91
CA ARG A 465 -22.46 -2.11 18.34
C ARG A 465 -21.64 -0.97 18.93
N THR A 466 -20.39 -0.79 18.49
CA THR A 466 -19.56 0.34 18.93
C THR A 466 -20.21 1.66 18.51
N MET A 467 -20.67 1.76 17.26
CA MET A 467 -21.37 2.96 16.80
C MET A 467 -22.71 3.19 17.51
N ALA A 468 -23.34 2.13 18.00
CA ALA A 468 -24.58 2.24 18.79
C ALA A 468 -24.36 2.72 20.23
N LEU A 469 -23.12 2.79 20.72
CA LEU A 469 -22.81 3.35 22.04
C LEU A 469 -23.08 4.86 22.12
N SER A 470 -22.98 5.58 21.00
CA SER A 470 -23.34 7.00 20.89
C SER A 470 -23.47 7.41 19.41
N ASP A 471 -24.46 8.24 19.10
CA ASP A 471 -24.62 8.89 17.80
C ASP A 471 -23.59 10.01 17.53
N LYS A 472 -22.71 10.28 18.51
CA LYS A 472 -21.66 11.29 18.48
C LYS A 472 -20.26 10.70 18.28
N ILE A 473 -20.16 9.43 17.85
CA ILE A 473 -18.88 8.85 17.44
C ILE A 473 -18.62 9.23 15.97
N ASP A 474 -17.60 10.06 15.75
CA ASP A 474 -17.23 10.60 14.44
C ASP A 474 -16.10 9.82 13.77
N TYR A 475 -15.34 9.06 14.56
CA TYR A 475 -14.07 8.46 14.14
C TYR A 475 -13.85 7.10 14.80
N VAL A 476 -13.32 6.15 14.02
CA VAL A 476 -12.94 4.83 14.51
C VAL A 476 -11.50 4.52 14.08
N LYS A 477 -10.61 4.22 15.05
CA LYS A 477 -9.30 3.62 14.78
C LYS A 477 -9.47 2.11 14.77
N TRP A 478 -9.34 1.51 13.59
CA TRP A 478 -9.40 0.06 13.39
C TRP A 478 -8.01 -0.53 13.39
N ASP A 479 -7.74 -1.44 14.32
CA ASP A 479 -6.44 -2.07 14.49
C ASP A 479 -6.45 -3.56 14.13
N CYS A 480 -5.25 -4.13 13.90
CA CYS A 480 -5.01 -5.53 13.59
C CYS A 480 -3.54 -5.87 13.92
N ASN A 481 -3.28 -6.42 15.11
CA ASN A 481 -1.95 -6.37 15.71
C ASN A 481 -1.12 -7.66 15.58
N ARG A 482 -1.46 -8.57 14.64
CA ARG A 482 -0.60 -9.72 14.36
C ARG A 482 -0.76 -10.24 12.93
N PRO A 483 0.31 -10.88 12.35
CA PRO A 483 0.24 -11.57 11.07
C PRO A 483 -0.43 -12.94 11.19
N VAL A 484 -0.83 -13.51 10.03
CA VAL A 484 -1.21 -14.92 9.91
C VAL A 484 0.02 -15.74 9.51
N GLU A 485 0.60 -16.46 10.46
CA GLU A 485 1.78 -17.30 10.24
C GLU A 485 1.44 -18.78 10.12
N SER A 486 0.47 -19.26 10.88
CA SER A 486 -0.04 -20.63 10.83
C SER A 486 -1.50 -20.63 10.38
N MET A 487 -1.69 -20.73 9.07
CA MET A 487 -3.04 -20.74 8.51
C MET A 487 -3.81 -22.01 8.82
N GLY A 488 -5.12 -21.88 8.88
CA GLY A 488 -6.07 -22.97 8.94
C GLY A 488 -7.45 -22.44 9.31
N SER A 489 -8.48 -23.07 8.75
CA SER A 489 -9.87 -22.70 8.92
C SER A 489 -10.71 -23.94 9.13
N ASP A 490 -11.40 -24.02 10.26
CA ASP A 490 -12.38 -25.09 10.49
C ASP A 490 -13.56 -24.98 9.50
N TYR A 491 -13.89 -23.74 9.09
CA TYR A 491 -14.95 -23.47 8.10
C TYR A 491 -14.62 -24.00 6.71
N LEU A 492 -13.39 -23.80 6.23
CA LEU A 492 -12.98 -24.24 4.90
C LEU A 492 -12.76 -25.76 4.78
N GLY A 493 -12.66 -26.48 5.88
CA GLY A 493 -12.51 -27.93 5.87
C GLY A 493 -11.36 -28.41 4.98
N ALA A 494 -11.65 -29.10 3.89
CA ALA A 494 -10.64 -29.62 2.96
C ALA A 494 -10.09 -28.53 1.99
N GLU A 495 -10.72 -27.37 1.89
CA GLU A 495 -10.36 -26.31 0.96
C GLU A 495 -9.40 -25.27 1.57
N GLN A 496 -8.47 -25.71 2.42
CA GLN A 496 -7.52 -24.85 3.13
C GLN A 496 -6.72 -23.92 2.21
N ASN A 497 -6.49 -24.31 0.99
CA ASN A 497 -5.77 -23.55 -0.04
C ASN A 497 -6.51 -22.28 -0.53
N ARG A 498 -7.75 -22.06 -0.09
CA ARG A 498 -8.51 -20.81 -0.34
C ARG A 498 -8.28 -19.77 0.76
N PHE A 499 -7.77 -20.18 1.92
CA PHE A 499 -7.78 -19.38 3.15
C PHE A 499 -7.25 -17.96 2.98
N TYR A 500 -6.02 -17.77 2.47
CA TYR A 500 -5.41 -16.44 2.36
C TYR A 500 -6.17 -15.47 1.45
N ILE A 501 -6.87 -16.00 0.44
CA ILE A 501 -7.67 -15.19 -0.48
C ILE A 501 -9.03 -14.89 0.15
N GLU A 502 -9.72 -15.90 0.64
CA GLU A 502 -11.06 -15.78 1.24
C GLU A 502 -11.04 -14.90 2.51
N TYR A 503 -9.97 -14.95 3.30
CA TYR A 503 -9.80 -14.08 4.46
C TYR A 503 -9.86 -12.61 4.05
N ILE A 504 -9.08 -12.21 3.06
CA ILE A 504 -9.02 -10.82 2.60
C ILE A 504 -10.32 -10.39 1.91
N GLN A 505 -10.94 -11.28 1.14
CA GLN A 505 -12.26 -11.02 0.55
C GLN A 505 -13.32 -10.84 1.65
N GLY A 506 -13.24 -11.63 2.73
CA GLY A 506 -14.08 -11.50 3.92
C GLY A 506 -13.85 -10.16 4.63
N PHE A 507 -12.61 -9.75 4.81
CA PHE A 507 -12.27 -8.43 5.34
C PHE A 507 -12.88 -7.31 4.48
N TYR A 508 -12.72 -7.35 3.16
CA TYR A 508 -13.29 -6.36 2.26
C TYR A 508 -14.84 -6.38 2.27
N SER A 509 -15.44 -7.55 2.46
CA SER A 509 -16.89 -7.69 2.61
C SER A 509 -17.40 -6.95 3.86
N VAL A 510 -16.72 -7.15 5.00
CA VAL A 510 -17.02 -6.42 6.25
C VAL A 510 -16.88 -4.92 6.06
N MET A 511 -15.77 -4.46 5.48
CA MET A 511 -15.51 -3.03 5.28
C MET A 511 -16.52 -2.38 4.33
N ARG A 512 -16.94 -3.07 3.28
CA ARG A 512 -17.99 -2.60 2.37
C ARG A 512 -19.31 -2.37 3.11
N ARG A 513 -19.75 -3.34 3.91
CA ARG A 513 -20.97 -3.25 4.74
C ARG A 513 -20.90 -2.07 5.73
N ILE A 514 -19.71 -1.84 6.33
CA ILE A 514 -19.48 -0.70 7.22
C ILE A 514 -19.66 0.60 6.43
N ARG A 515 -19.04 0.73 5.25
CA ARG A 515 -19.15 1.95 4.45
C ARG A 515 -20.53 2.22 3.89
N GLU A 516 -21.28 1.19 3.57
CA GLU A 516 -22.69 1.31 3.15
C GLU A 516 -23.58 1.87 4.27
N LYS A 517 -23.35 1.46 5.53
CA LYS A 517 -24.15 1.92 6.68
C LYS A 517 -23.63 3.22 7.31
N TYR A 518 -22.31 3.38 7.35
CA TYR A 518 -21.63 4.48 8.04
C TYR A 518 -20.71 5.29 7.10
N PRO A 519 -21.26 5.90 6.04
CA PRO A 519 -20.43 6.55 5.00
C PRO A 519 -19.67 7.79 5.51
N ASN A 520 -20.13 8.42 6.58
CA ASN A 520 -19.58 9.69 7.08
C ASN A 520 -18.58 9.51 8.25
N VAL A 521 -18.44 8.31 8.79
CA VAL A 521 -17.49 8.04 9.88
C VAL A 521 -16.08 7.99 9.30
N ILE A 522 -15.17 8.73 9.90
CA ILE A 522 -13.76 8.64 9.56
C ILE A 522 -13.21 7.33 10.14
N VAL A 523 -12.59 6.49 9.32
CA VAL A 523 -11.96 5.26 9.79
C VAL A 523 -10.48 5.29 9.44
N GLN A 524 -9.64 5.15 10.47
CA GLN A 524 -8.19 5.01 10.34
C GLN A 524 -7.81 3.53 10.31
N CYS A 525 -6.97 3.15 9.37
CA CYS A 525 -6.33 1.84 9.34
C CYS A 525 -5.08 1.85 10.23
N CYS A 526 -5.08 1.05 11.27
CA CYS A 526 -3.91 0.69 12.04
C CYS A 526 -3.69 -0.83 11.90
N SER A 527 -2.45 -1.27 11.92
CA SER A 527 -2.09 -2.69 11.99
C SER A 527 -0.70 -2.80 12.59
N SER A 528 -0.59 -2.67 13.91
CA SER A 528 0.70 -2.42 14.58
C SER A 528 1.49 -1.33 13.85
N GLY A 529 0.89 -0.16 13.67
CA GLY A 529 1.43 0.85 12.76
C GLY A 529 1.10 0.54 11.30
N GLY A 530 2.13 0.54 10.45
CA GLY A 530 2.04 0.51 8.99
C GLY A 530 1.97 -0.87 8.35
N ALA A 531 1.53 -1.93 9.04
CA ALA A 531 1.52 -3.27 8.46
C ALA A 531 0.38 -3.54 7.44
N ARG A 532 -0.52 -2.57 7.22
CA ARG A 532 -1.59 -2.63 6.21
C ARG A 532 -1.69 -1.29 5.44
N VAL A 533 -0.56 -0.81 4.92
CA VAL A 533 -0.50 0.39 4.07
C VAL A 533 -0.47 -0.04 2.61
N ASP A 534 -1.64 -0.18 2.01
CA ASP A 534 -1.83 -0.57 0.62
C ASP A 534 -3.11 0.06 0.02
N TYR A 535 -3.20 0.13 -1.30
CA TYR A 535 -4.36 0.70 -1.98
C TYR A 535 -5.63 -0.16 -1.88
N GLY A 536 -5.54 -1.45 -1.53
CA GLY A 536 -6.70 -2.28 -1.27
C GLY A 536 -7.44 -1.86 0.00
N ALA A 537 -6.70 -1.59 1.08
CA ALA A 537 -7.26 -1.03 2.31
C ALA A 537 -7.79 0.38 2.10
N MET A 538 -7.08 1.23 1.34
CA MET A 538 -7.47 2.64 1.14
C MET A 538 -8.85 2.83 0.48
N LYS A 539 -9.40 1.82 -0.19
CA LYS A 539 -10.80 1.84 -0.65
C LYS A 539 -11.81 2.04 0.47
N TYR A 540 -11.44 1.70 1.69
CA TYR A 540 -12.32 1.65 2.84
C TYR A 540 -11.89 2.56 3.98
N PHE A 541 -10.63 3.01 4.00
CA PHE A 541 -10.06 3.84 5.05
C PHE A 541 -9.78 5.25 4.57
N ASN A 542 -10.03 6.23 5.44
CA ASN A 542 -9.75 7.64 5.15
C ASN A 542 -8.27 7.98 5.35
N GLU A 543 -7.60 7.24 6.23
CA GLU A 543 -6.21 7.47 6.60
C GLU A 543 -5.58 6.21 7.19
N VAL A 544 -4.25 6.20 7.32
CA VAL A 544 -3.49 5.13 7.96
C VAL A 544 -2.63 5.66 9.09
N TRP A 545 -2.45 4.85 10.12
CA TRP A 545 -1.39 5.00 11.10
C TRP A 545 -0.12 4.37 10.54
N VAL A 546 0.77 5.17 9.95
CA VAL A 546 1.88 4.66 9.13
C VAL A 546 2.97 3.98 9.95
N SER A 547 3.04 4.22 11.26
CA SER A 547 3.97 3.57 12.20
C SER A 547 3.59 3.84 13.63
N ASP A 548 3.78 2.86 14.51
CA ASP A 548 3.72 3.05 15.96
C ASP A 548 4.92 3.85 16.51
N ASN A 549 5.96 4.04 15.69
CA ASN A 549 7.06 4.89 16.06
C ASN A 549 6.69 6.37 15.91
N THR A 550 6.57 7.07 17.02
CA THR A 550 6.23 8.49 17.10
C THR A 550 7.45 9.40 17.23
N ASP A 551 8.68 8.84 17.24
CA ASP A 551 9.90 9.62 17.28
C ASP A 551 10.08 10.46 16.00
N ALA A 552 10.20 11.77 16.16
CA ALA A 552 10.25 12.69 15.03
C ALA A 552 11.42 12.43 14.06
N ILE A 553 12.57 11.93 14.56
CA ILE A 553 13.73 11.61 13.72
C ILE A 553 13.41 10.39 12.84
N THR A 554 12.87 9.35 13.42
CA THR A 554 12.49 8.13 12.69
C THR A 554 11.36 8.40 11.70
N ARG A 555 10.39 9.24 12.09
CA ARG A 555 9.26 9.65 11.24
C ARG A 555 9.68 10.39 9.98
N LEU A 556 10.78 11.16 9.99
CA LEU A 556 11.30 11.77 8.76
C LEU A 556 11.52 10.74 7.65
N LYS A 557 12.10 9.58 7.97
CA LYS A 557 12.35 8.51 7.00
C LYS A 557 11.07 7.75 6.64
N ILE A 558 10.26 7.37 7.63
CA ILE A 558 9.01 6.65 7.42
C ILE A 558 8.05 7.46 6.54
N GLN A 559 7.85 8.75 6.85
CA GLN A 559 6.98 9.63 6.07
C GLN A 559 7.52 9.89 4.65
N TYR A 560 8.83 10.03 4.50
CA TYR A 560 9.46 10.16 3.18
C TYR A 560 9.22 8.92 2.32
N GLY A 561 9.56 7.72 2.82
CA GLY A 561 9.37 6.47 2.10
C GLY A 561 7.89 6.25 1.74
N THR A 562 6.97 6.50 2.69
CA THR A 562 5.53 6.44 2.45
C THR A 562 5.11 7.40 1.34
N SER A 563 5.64 8.63 1.33
CA SER A 563 5.31 9.66 0.35
C SER A 563 5.79 9.37 -1.08
N MET A 564 6.62 8.37 -1.29
CA MET A 564 7.01 7.97 -2.64
C MET A 564 5.85 7.33 -3.41
N ILE A 565 4.92 6.71 -2.70
CA ILE A 565 3.78 5.99 -3.28
C ILE A 565 2.44 6.60 -2.84
N TYR A 566 2.31 6.94 -1.55
CA TYR A 566 1.04 7.35 -0.93
C TYR A 566 1.03 8.84 -0.60
N PRO A 567 -0.09 9.56 -0.83
CA PRO A 567 -0.18 10.98 -0.52
C PRO A 567 -0.13 11.24 0.99
N ALA A 568 0.33 12.44 1.37
CA ALA A 568 0.41 12.84 2.77
C ALA A 568 -0.95 12.91 3.47
N SER A 569 -2.04 13.06 2.72
CA SER A 569 -3.42 13.09 3.24
C SER A 569 -3.80 11.84 4.04
N ILE A 570 -3.20 10.68 3.72
CA ILE A 570 -3.48 9.45 4.49
C ILE A 570 -2.55 9.27 5.69
N GLN A 571 -1.46 10.02 5.80
CA GLN A 571 -0.41 9.76 6.79
C GLN A 571 -0.74 10.39 8.14
N GLY A 572 -1.26 9.62 9.09
CA GLY A 572 -1.35 10.02 10.48
C GLY A 572 0.05 10.30 11.06
N SER A 573 0.25 11.51 11.60
CA SER A 573 1.53 11.96 12.14
C SER A 573 1.33 12.70 13.44
N HIS A 574 1.88 12.16 14.55
CA HIS A 574 1.61 12.66 15.88
C HIS A 574 2.86 13.24 16.55
N VAL A 575 2.64 14.29 17.31
CA VAL A 575 3.61 14.84 18.28
C VAL A 575 3.53 14.01 19.55
N SER A 576 4.64 13.36 19.92
CA SER A 576 4.74 12.54 21.14
C SER A 576 5.48 13.26 22.27
N ALA A 577 5.50 12.65 23.45
CA ALA A 577 6.30 13.06 24.58
C ALA A 577 7.81 12.87 24.33
N VAL A 578 8.63 13.50 25.16
CA VAL A 578 10.07 13.23 25.25
C VAL A 578 10.44 12.93 26.72
N PRO A 579 11.32 11.94 26.97
CA PRO A 579 11.93 11.00 26.02
C PRO A 579 10.88 10.22 25.23
N ASN A 580 11.14 9.98 23.92
CA ASN A 580 10.21 9.20 23.11
C ASN A 580 10.09 7.75 23.61
N HIS A 581 8.89 7.18 23.58
CA HIS A 581 8.58 5.87 24.16
C HIS A 581 9.29 4.70 23.46
N GLN A 582 9.50 4.78 22.12
CA GLN A 582 10.17 3.72 21.35
C GLN A 582 11.69 3.88 21.34
N THR A 583 12.20 5.12 21.21
CA THR A 583 13.61 5.37 20.91
C THR A 583 14.39 5.96 22.08
N GLY A 584 13.72 6.58 23.06
CA GLY A 584 14.35 7.35 24.13
C GLY A 584 14.91 8.71 23.67
N ASN A 585 14.71 9.10 22.42
CA ASN A 585 15.24 10.35 21.88
C ASN A 585 14.60 11.58 22.55
N MET A 586 15.42 12.65 22.64
CA MET A 586 15.02 13.97 23.13
C MET A 586 15.11 14.97 21.98
N THR A 587 13.96 15.38 21.44
CA THR A 587 13.89 16.36 20.35
C THR A 587 13.10 17.61 20.78
N PRO A 588 13.44 18.81 20.27
CA PRO A 588 12.70 20.03 20.57
C PRO A 588 11.23 19.93 20.19
N LEU A 589 10.34 20.58 20.94
CA LEU A 589 8.90 20.56 20.64
C LEU A 589 8.60 21.11 19.25
N LYS A 590 9.30 22.19 18.84
CA LYS A 590 9.18 22.74 17.48
C LYS A 590 9.48 21.69 16.40
N PHE A 591 10.60 20.96 16.54
CA PHE A 591 10.98 19.93 15.57
C PHE A 591 9.92 18.82 15.45
N ARG A 592 9.36 18.37 16.60
CA ARG A 592 8.28 17.37 16.62
C ARG A 592 7.02 17.87 15.91
N PHE A 593 6.62 19.13 16.13
CA PHE A 593 5.49 19.73 15.42
C PHE A 593 5.77 19.88 13.92
N ASP A 594 6.93 20.42 13.55
CA ASP A 594 7.24 20.63 12.13
C ASP A 594 7.27 19.31 11.34
N VAL A 595 7.74 18.21 11.96
CA VAL A 595 7.68 16.86 11.34
C VAL A 595 6.24 16.35 11.26
N ALA A 596 5.46 16.50 12.32
CA ALA A 596 4.08 16.03 12.35
C ALA A 596 3.18 16.82 11.37
N CYS A 597 3.42 18.11 11.20
CA CYS A 597 2.67 18.97 10.29
C CYS A 597 2.90 18.68 8.79
N ALA A 598 3.90 17.87 8.43
CA ALA A 598 4.08 17.41 7.06
C ALA A 598 3.14 16.26 6.66
N GLY A 599 2.29 15.79 7.59
CA GLY A 599 1.21 14.84 7.38
C GLY A 599 -0.08 15.31 8.05
N ARG A 600 -0.98 14.39 8.41
CA ARG A 600 -2.17 14.71 9.19
C ARG A 600 -1.77 14.86 10.67
N LEU A 601 -1.77 16.10 11.15
CA LEU A 601 -1.34 16.45 12.49
C LEU A 601 -2.24 15.84 13.57
N GLY A 602 -1.61 15.18 14.53
CA GLY A 602 -2.18 14.79 15.81
C GLY A 602 -1.18 14.94 16.94
N LEU A 603 -1.65 14.76 18.15
CA LEU A 603 -0.86 14.64 19.36
C LEU A 603 -1.12 13.26 19.99
N GLU A 604 -0.09 12.68 20.58
CA GLU A 604 -0.17 11.41 21.31
C GLU A 604 0.73 11.51 22.56
N LEU A 605 0.23 12.21 23.55
CA LEU A 605 0.93 12.53 24.80
C LEU A 605 -0.07 12.92 25.89
N GLN A 606 0.41 13.01 27.13
CA GLN A 606 -0.41 13.50 28.23
C GLN A 606 -0.26 15.02 28.39
N PRO A 607 -1.27 15.83 27.98
CA PRO A 607 -1.12 17.30 27.97
C PRO A 607 -0.85 17.93 29.33
N LYS A 608 -1.32 17.33 30.45
CA LYS A 608 -1.05 17.84 31.77
C LYS A 608 0.45 17.92 32.13
N ASN A 609 1.30 17.15 31.41
CA ASN A 609 2.75 17.14 31.61
C ASN A 609 3.46 18.25 30.82
N MET A 610 2.77 18.99 29.96
CA MET A 610 3.30 20.14 29.24
C MET A 610 3.28 21.37 30.11
N THR A 611 4.32 22.22 30.00
CA THR A 611 4.32 23.54 30.61
C THR A 611 3.31 24.50 29.96
N GLU A 612 3.00 25.63 30.56
CA GLU A 612 2.12 26.64 29.95
C GLU A 612 2.70 27.17 28.63
N GLU A 613 4.03 27.38 28.57
CA GLU A 613 4.73 27.84 27.37
C GLU A 613 4.66 26.81 26.26
N GLU A 614 4.83 25.50 26.57
CA GLU A 614 4.70 24.42 25.62
C GLU A 614 3.27 24.29 25.08
N ARG A 615 2.24 24.43 25.93
CA ARG A 615 0.83 24.44 25.51
C ARG A 615 0.52 25.63 24.59
N ALA A 616 1.00 26.84 24.98
CA ALA A 616 0.83 28.02 24.14
C ALA A 616 1.54 27.89 22.79
N PHE A 617 2.73 27.28 22.77
CA PHE A 617 3.44 26.97 21.52
C PHE A 617 2.66 25.95 20.67
N ALA A 618 2.17 24.87 21.28
CA ALA A 618 1.35 23.85 20.60
C ALA A 618 0.10 24.48 19.97
N SER A 619 -0.62 25.33 20.70
CA SER A 619 -1.80 26.04 20.18
C SER A 619 -1.48 26.89 18.95
N ARG A 620 -0.34 27.63 18.96
CA ARG A 620 0.09 28.40 17.77
C ARG A 620 0.43 27.50 16.59
N CYS A 621 1.10 26.36 16.82
CA CYS A 621 1.42 25.41 15.75
C CYS A 621 0.15 24.78 15.13
N ILE A 622 -0.82 24.40 15.97
CA ILE A 622 -2.10 23.83 15.52
C ILE A 622 -2.88 24.86 14.68
N GLU A 623 -2.95 26.12 15.14
CA GLU A 623 -3.61 27.20 14.41
C GLU A 623 -2.91 27.51 13.08
N SER A 624 -1.59 27.57 13.07
CA SER A 624 -0.81 27.75 11.85
C SER A 624 -1.03 26.60 10.86
N TYR A 625 -1.03 25.35 11.34
CA TYR A 625 -1.29 24.16 10.52
C TYR A 625 -2.65 24.24 9.80
N LYS A 626 -3.69 24.68 10.49
CA LYS A 626 -5.03 24.82 9.91
C LYS A 626 -5.09 25.79 8.73
N GLN A 627 -4.16 26.77 8.65
CA GLN A 627 -4.10 27.75 7.56
C GLN A 627 -3.59 27.15 6.26
N TYR A 628 -2.77 26.09 6.32
CA TYR A 628 -2.13 25.50 5.15
C TYR A 628 -2.31 23.98 5.02
N ARG A 629 -3.02 23.34 5.93
CA ARG A 629 -3.19 21.86 5.90
C ARG A 629 -3.82 21.35 4.59
N ASP A 630 -4.65 22.16 3.93
CA ASP A 630 -5.20 21.85 2.61
C ASP A 630 -4.10 21.61 1.57
N LEU A 631 -2.97 22.36 1.65
CA LEU A 631 -1.81 22.12 0.79
C LEU A 631 -1.14 20.76 1.06
N VAL A 632 -1.08 20.35 2.33
CA VAL A 632 -0.52 19.03 2.71
C VAL A 632 -1.44 17.90 2.21
N PHE A 633 -2.77 18.10 2.26
CA PHE A 633 -3.75 17.11 1.84
C PHE A 633 -3.91 17.02 0.32
N GLU A 634 -3.93 18.15 -0.38
CA GLU A 634 -4.30 18.23 -1.80
C GLU A 634 -3.13 18.65 -2.72
N GLY A 635 -2.12 19.31 -2.18
CA GLY A 635 -1.01 19.84 -2.95
C GLY A 635 -0.10 18.79 -3.58
N ASP A 636 0.62 19.20 -4.59
CA ASP A 636 1.66 18.41 -5.23
C ASP A 636 2.92 18.43 -4.37
N LEU A 637 3.39 17.24 -4.01
CA LEU A 637 4.60 17.07 -3.20
C LEU A 637 5.86 17.05 -4.05
N TYR A 638 6.85 17.86 -3.67
CA TYR A 638 8.21 17.82 -4.17
C TYR A 638 9.18 17.54 -3.03
N ARG A 639 9.91 16.42 -3.12
CA ARG A 639 10.96 16.04 -2.18
C ARG A 639 12.27 16.63 -2.68
N LEU A 640 12.90 17.51 -1.90
CA LEU A 640 14.07 18.29 -2.32
C LEU A 640 15.39 17.61 -2.00
N SER A 641 15.39 16.69 -1.06
CA SER A 641 16.57 15.91 -0.66
C SER A 641 16.17 14.60 0.03
N ASP A 642 17.07 13.63 -0.01
CA ASP A 642 16.86 12.28 0.49
C ASP A 642 17.41 12.14 1.93
N PRO A 643 16.59 11.77 2.93
CA PRO A 643 17.00 11.66 4.32
C PRO A 643 17.92 10.47 4.64
N TRP A 644 18.20 9.60 3.68
CA TRP A 644 19.21 8.55 3.82
C TRP A 644 20.60 9.01 3.39
N THR A 645 20.69 10.04 2.53
CA THR A 645 21.95 10.54 1.97
C THR A 645 22.27 11.96 2.44
N SER A 646 21.31 12.70 2.99
CA SER A 646 21.47 14.08 3.45
C SER A 646 21.04 14.28 4.90
N ASN A 647 21.80 15.06 5.64
CA ASN A 647 21.42 15.54 6.99
C ASN A 647 20.59 16.83 6.95
N LEU A 648 20.46 17.47 5.79
CA LEU A 648 19.51 18.53 5.52
C LEU A 648 18.44 17.99 4.60
N TYR A 649 17.22 18.01 5.07
CA TYR A 649 16.08 17.44 4.37
C TYR A 649 15.01 18.51 4.14
N GLY A 650 14.40 18.53 2.95
CA GLY A 650 13.35 19.48 2.61
C GLY A 650 12.28 18.86 1.72
N LEU A 651 11.06 19.32 1.92
CA LEU A 651 9.93 19.00 1.06
C LEU A 651 8.99 20.19 0.93
N VAL A 652 8.33 20.32 -0.22
CA VAL A 652 7.38 21.40 -0.47
C VAL A 652 6.09 20.84 -1.06
N TYR A 653 4.96 21.31 -0.54
CA TYR A 653 3.63 21.06 -1.11
C TYR A 653 3.20 22.34 -1.85
N VAL A 654 2.78 22.19 -3.10
CA VAL A 654 2.37 23.31 -3.96
C VAL A 654 0.94 23.09 -4.41
N SER A 655 0.09 24.12 -4.30
CA SER A 655 -1.28 24.07 -4.82
C SER A 655 -1.29 23.82 -6.34
N GLU A 656 -2.34 23.18 -6.86
CA GLU A 656 -2.48 22.85 -8.28
C GLU A 656 -2.37 24.09 -9.18
N ASP A 657 -2.94 25.23 -8.75
CA ASP A 657 -2.87 26.51 -9.44
C ASP A 657 -1.56 27.28 -9.21
N LYS A 658 -0.65 26.73 -8.40
CA LYS A 658 0.63 27.32 -8.00
C LYS A 658 0.51 28.68 -7.33
N SER A 659 -0.63 28.98 -6.71
CA SER A 659 -0.84 30.23 -5.98
C SER A 659 -0.27 30.19 -4.56
N ARG A 660 -0.20 29.00 -3.95
CA ARG A 660 0.28 28.79 -2.58
C ARG A 660 1.22 27.60 -2.48
N ALA A 661 2.13 27.65 -1.51
CA ALA A 661 2.97 26.53 -1.17
C ALA A 661 3.31 26.52 0.33
N VAL A 662 3.62 25.35 0.87
CA VAL A 662 4.23 25.22 2.18
C VAL A 662 5.51 24.39 2.07
N PHE A 663 6.59 24.94 2.58
CA PHE A 663 7.92 24.37 2.54
C PHE A 663 8.37 23.98 3.95
N PHE A 664 8.77 22.72 4.13
CA PHE A 664 9.32 22.17 5.35
C PHE A 664 10.80 21.87 5.17
N ALA A 665 11.60 22.27 6.14
CA ALA A 665 13.04 22.01 6.18
C ALA A 665 13.48 21.50 7.54
N TYR A 666 14.41 20.55 7.56
CA TYR A 666 14.88 19.88 8.76
C TYR A 666 16.39 19.64 8.72
N SER A 667 17.06 19.84 9.86
CA SER A 667 18.48 19.46 10.04
C SER A 667 18.59 18.39 11.13
N THR A 668 19.25 17.28 10.80
CA THR A 668 19.49 16.17 11.74
C THR A 668 20.91 16.16 12.31
N THR A 669 21.72 17.19 11.99
CA THR A 669 23.11 17.28 12.43
C THR A 669 23.48 18.67 12.93
N PHE A 670 24.52 18.74 13.75
CA PHE A 670 25.16 20.00 14.13
C PHE A 670 25.98 20.54 12.95
N ARG A 671 26.00 21.86 12.80
CA ARG A 671 26.78 22.54 11.78
C ARG A 671 27.63 23.68 12.36
N SER A 672 28.91 23.67 12.05
CA SER A 672 29.82 24.76 12.43
C SER A 672 29.45 26.07 11.74
N ARG A 673 29.58 27.18 12.48
CA ARG A 673 29.39 28.54 11.93
C ARG A 673 30.44 28.90 10.86
N ALA A 674 31.53 28.17 10.80
CA ALA A 674 32.56 28.36 9.78
C ALA A 674 32.17 27.83 8.38
N LEU A 675 31.09 27.04 8.31
CA LEU A 675 30.59 26.51 7.05
C LEU A 675 29.46 27.38 6.53
N GLU A 676 29.39 27.53 5.21
CA GLU A 676 28.27 28.22 4.55
C GLU A 676 26.94 27.51 4.83
N ALA A 677 25.85 28.26 4.88
CA ALA A 677 24.52 27.70 5.03
C ALA A 677 24.16 26.83 3.81
N PRO A 678 23.60 25.62 4.00
CA PRO A 678 23.17 24.81 2.89
C PRO A 678 21.96 25.45 2.20
N VAL A 679 21.90 25.36 0.91
CA VAL A 679 20.81 25.91 0.11
C VAL A 679 19.84 24.79 -0.25
N LEU A 680 18.55 25.00 -0.01
CA LEU A 680 17.47 24.17 -0.54
C LEU A 680 16.75 24.92 -1.66
N LYS A 681 16.81 24.37 -2.88
CA LYS A 681 16.12 24.90 -4.05
C LYS A 681 14.71 24.36 -4.09
N LEU A 682 13.72 25.24 -4.07
CA LEU A 682 12.33 24.84 -4.15
C LEU A 682 11.99 24.30 -5.54
N GLN A 683 10.89 23.58 -5.63
CA GLN A 683 10.38 23.01 -6.89
C GLN A 683 8.87 23.25 -7.00
N GLY A 684 8.33 23.14 -8.20
CA GLY A 684 6.89 23.20 -8.47
C GLY A 684 6.27 24.57 -8.51
N LEU A 685 6.97 25.63 -8.12
CA LEU A 685 6.46 27.01 -8.17
C LEU A 685 6.31 27.51 -9.61
N ASP A 686 5.50 28.55 -9.81
CA ASP A 686 5.46 29.27 -11.07
C ASP A 686 6.66 30.23 -11.15
N PRO A 687 7.58 30.07 -12.12
CA PRO A 687 8.79 30.90 -12.21
C PRO A 687 8.51 32.38 -12.43
N SER A 688 7.36 32.69 -12.99
CA SER A 688 6.97 34.08 -13.35
C SER A 688 6.31 34.84 -12.20
N ARG A 689 5.69 34.12 -11.24
CA ARG A 689 4.99 34.72 -10.09
C ARG A 689 5.96 35.18 -9.02
N THR A 690 5.52 36.15 -8.23
CA THR A 690 6.23 36.61 -7.03
C THR A 690 5.48 36.09 -5.81
N TYR A 691 6.21 35.44 -4.93
CA TYR A 691 5.65 34.86 -3.69
C TYR A 691 6.10 35.69 -2.48
N SER A 692 5.16 36.04 -1.61
CA SER A 692 5.48 36.43 -0.23
C SER A 692 5.88 35.16 0.53
N VAL A 693 6.94 35.24 1.34
CA VAL A 693 7.49 34.11 2.09
C VAL A 693 7.48 34.45 3.57
N THR A 694 6.77 33.64 4.35
CA THR A 694 6.65 33.83 5.82
C THR A 694 7.06 32.56 6.53
N GLU A 695 8.03 32.63 7.44
CA GLU A 695 8.37 31.53 8.33
C GLU A 695 7.38 31.48 9.50
N LEU A 696 6.84 30.28 9.74
CA LEU A 696 5.84 30.02 10.75
C LEU A 696 6.48 29.46 12.05
N ASN A 697 5.77 29.60 13.17
CA ASN A 697 6.12 28.95 14.43
C ASN A 697 7.53 29.27 14.96
N THR A 698 8.06 30.46 14.67
CA THR A 698 9.36 30.91 15.16
C THR A 698 9.32 32.38 15.58
N GLU A 699 10.13 32.75 16.58
CA GLU A 699 10.40 34.14 16.94
C GLU A 699 11.62 34.70 16.20
N ASN A 700 12.55 33.82 15.81
CA ASN A 700 13.77 34.14 15.11
C ASN A 700 13.88 33.32 13.86
N SER A 701 13.79 33.97 12.71
CA SER A 701 13.86 33.28 11.42
C SER A 701 15.24 32.67 11.17
N TYR A 702 15.22 31.50 10.56
CA TYR A 702 16.42 30.84 10.04
C TYR A 702 16.80 31.30 8.63
N TRP A 703 16.02 32.20 8.04
CA TRP A 703 16.26 32.74 6.69
C TRP A 703 16.16 34.26 6.67
N TRP A 704 17.15 34.90 6.10
CA TRP A 704 17.21 36.39 5.99
C TRP A 704 16.07 37.01 5.16
N GLY A 705 15.51 36.24 4.23
CA GLY A 705 14.43 36.68 3.34
C GLY A 705 13.02 36.60 3.94
N ASN A 706 12.86 36.18 5.21
CA ASN A 706 11.57 36.07 5.87
C ASN A 706 10.79 37.39 5.85
N GLY A 707 9.50 37.35 5.49
CA GLY A 707 8.64 38.52 5.33
C GLY A 707 8.86 39.24 3.99
N GLY A 708 9.81 38.81 3.18
CA GLY A 708 10.10 39.33 1.83
C GLY A 708 9.20 38.74 0.75
N ALA A 709 9.45 39.19 -0.49
CA ALA A 709 8.76 38.72 -1.67
C ALA A 709 9.78 38.40 -2.78
N PHE A 710 9.72 37.19 -3.32
CA PHE A 710 10.70 36.66 -4.24
C PHE A 710 10.01 36.02 -5.46
N LYS A 711 10.66 36.12 -6.63
CA LYS A 711 10.21 35.41 -7.82
C LYS A 711 10.30 33.87 -7.59
N GLY A 712 9.34 33.13 -8.12
CA GLY A 712 9.40 31.66 -8.11
C GLY A 712 10.67 31.16 -8.79
N SER A 713 11.11 31.79 -9.89
CA SER A 713 12.38 31.49 -10.52
C SER A 713 13.58 31.65 -9.57
N TYR A 714 13.62 32.71 -8.74
CA TYR A 714 14.68 32.89 -7.74
C TYR A 714 14.69 31.75 -6.72
N LEU A 715 13.54 31.45 -6.13
CA LEU A 715 13.41 30.38 -5.12
C LEU A 715 13.75 28.99 -5.66
N MET A 716 13.56 28.76 -6.97
CA MET A 716 13.88 27.48 -7.63
C MET A 716 15.32 27.39 -8.12
N THR A 717 15.99 28.50 -8.47
CA THR A 717 17.36 28.48 -9.00
C THR A 717 18.41 28.81 -7.95
N GLU A 718 18.21 29.86 -7.17
CA GLU A 718 19.11 30.23 -6.07
C GLU A 718 18.76 29.49 -4.78
N GLY A 719 17.45 29.33 -4.48
CA GLY A 719 16.97 28.60 -3.31
C GLY A 719 16.97 29.44 -2.03
N MET A 720 16.91 28.75 -0.91
CA MET A 720 16.88 29.31 0.44
C MET A 720 18.06 28.78 1.25
N ASP A 721 18.94 29.67 1.68
CA ASP A 721 20.10 29.42 2.54
C ASP A 721 19.67 29.45 4.01
N LEU A 722 19.41 28.26 4.58
CA LEU A 722 18.88 28.14 5.95
C LEU A 722 20.00 28.13 7.00
N GLU A 723 19.97 29.08 7.91
CA GLU A 723 20.94 29.24 9.01
C GLU A 723 20.80 28.21 10.14
N PHE A 724 20.50 26.95 9.78
CA PHE A 724 20.47 25.84 10.74
C PHE A 724 21.85 25.57 11.35
N ARG A 725 21.94 25.52 12.65
CA ARG A 725 23.21 25.37 13.39
C ARG A 725 23.19 24.24 14.40
N ARG A 726 22.01 23.88 14.88
CA ARG A 726 21.83 22.87 15.93
C ARG A 726 21.28 21.58 15.31
N MET A 727 21.52 20.47 16.00
CA MET A 727 20.75 19.27 15.73
C MET A 727 19.26 19.57 15.97
N PHE A 728 18.44 19.11 15.06
CA PHE A 728 16.99 19.25 15.10
C PHE A 728 16.49 20.69 14.96
N ASP A 729 17.25 21.57 14.28
CA ASP A 729 16.69 22.81 13.75
C ASP A 729 15.71 22.46 12.63
N SER A 730 14.58 23.15 12.58
CA SER A 730 13.54 22.96 11.57
C SER A 730 12.79 24.26 11.29
N SER A 731 12.22 24.37 10.11
CA SER A 731 11.43 25.52 9.67
C SER A 731 10.25 25.09 8.80
N VAL A 732 9.18 25.86 8.91
CA VAL A 732 8.01 25.78 8.03
C VAL A 732 7.80 27.17 7.43
N PHE A 733 7.83 27.26 6.09
CA PHE A 733 7.59 28.50 5.35
C PHE A 733 6.29 28.40 4.57
N TYR A 734 5.42 29.37 4.75
CA TYR A 734 4.23 29.55 3.93
C TYR A 734 4.52 30.57 2.82
N LEU A 735 4.17 30.19 1.60
CA LEU A 735 4.38 30.99 0.38
C LEU A 735 3.04 31.29 -0.26
N GLU A 736 2.82 32.56 -0.64
CA GLU A 736 1.61 33.01 -1.30
C GLU A 736 1.94 33.94 -2.46
N ALA A 737 1.42 33.66 -3.65
CA ALA A 737 1.61 34.48 -4.84
C ALA A 737 0.86 35.81 -4.69
N LYS A 738 1.55 36.89 -5.09
CA LYS A 738 1.01 38.26 -5.11
C LYS A 738 0.43 38.57 -6.47
#